data_18d13edcaf36b33858e03c96d7437b29
#
_entry.id   18d13edcaf36b33858e03c96d7437b29
#
_cell.length_a   1.000
_cell.length_b   1.000
_cell.length_c   1.000
_cell.angle_alpha   90.00
_cell.angle_beta   90.00
_cell.angle_gamma   90.00
#
_symmetry.space_group_name_H-M   'P 1'
#
loop_
_entity.id
_entity.type
_entity.pdbx_description
1 polymer ?
#
loop_
_entity_poly.entity_id
_entity_poly.type
_entity_poly.pdbx_seq_one_letter_code
_entity_poly.pdbx_strand_id
1 'polypeptide(L)'
;MNKITQKKLNLDLVLKDVEKYCFSELSYEKIKNLEYITNYDKLVEVHKENEEASDLLRKYPNEFKLKIFDYNASVKKAKIDSVLSEKELFYILGNIITYDRFSRRFENIKIQEHSNYPSLTKYVIKLDDFSDLERYLDKIIDEDGYIRPDASLELKNIKVNISKLKNKSDQILKNILRSNVKKLTEAIVTKRNDRDVILVKPEYKNDFGGIIHDESASGNTFYVEPKENVEINNEIGRLRRKEKEEILRILKEASEVIKEKADELINSLWNFSQIEFIFSKMNFCARNGFNKQKIVNSQEVNLKKAYNPLIDKEVVVKNDVILDNKGNSLIITGPNTGGKTVILKTVGLCVYLSHLGFYIPALEESTVGFFEDVFVDVGDEQSIENNLSTFSSHMTNIIDILNKTNNKSIILLDELCSGTDPSEGAVLSIALLEKFKNLNATMLCTTHYPEIKNYCFESEYYKNSSMEFDFEKLKPTYRFIIGLPGKSNAINISAKLGLEQSIIEEASSLLEVNTKENNLFIDKLSESIREYDYKLEYINKTLDEIDEVKETLETNLQKYEEYKESLYNDLSIELNKQIEDKKEEMLEIYKEFKDNTSLKQHEVNELLHNMDKSKNNIKLHKRLQNQPKFDSSEIKVGDDVLVLSYNQRATVLEISGNTLQIKMGAMKLSIKKKEVRKLESEPEVAKRYVSTSSVTSKKVGLDINVIGLNTEEAIREIEDYIDKVILQGYDTFTIIHGLGSGILRKNIGEYLKNNRYVASYRTGGQNEGGMGATVVEMK
;
A
#
# COMPACT_ATOMS: atom_id res chain seq x y z
N MET A 1 -21.86 0.65 -24.17
CA MET A 1 -21.24 1.25 -23.00
C MET A 1 -21.19 2.77 -23.12
N ASN A 2 -21.71 3.52 -22.14
CA ASN A 2 -21.85 4.95 -22.31
C ASN A 2 -20.53 5.67 -21.93
N LYS A 3 -19.68 5.99 -22.94
CA LYS A 3 -18.46 6.79 -22.76
C LYS A 3 -18.73 8.15 -22.09
N ILE A 4 -19.96 8.63 -22.21
CA ILE A 4 -20.43 9.86 -21.58
C ILE A 4 -20.44 9.71 -20.06
N THR A 5 -20.96 8.61 -19.52
CA THR A 5 -20.98 8.33 -18.07
C THR A 5 -19.57 8.27 -17.49
N GLN A 6 -18.64 7.61 -18.19
CA GLN A 6 -17.24 7.54 -17.74
C GLN A 6 -16.60 8.92 -17.63
N LYS A 7 -16.79 9.77 -18.63
CA LYS A 7 -16.26 11.13 -18.64
C LYS A 7 -16.92 12.01 -17.57
N LYS A 8 -18.24 11.92 -17.38
CA LYS A 8 -18.98 12.67 -16.36
C LYS A 8 -18.54 12.30 -14.94
N LEU A 9 -18.16 11.04 -14.69
CA LEU A 9 -17.62 10.57 -13.41
C LEU A 9 -16.12 10.81 -13.26
N ASN A 10 -15.41 11.31 -14.26
CA ASN A 10 -13.95 11.44 -14.30
C ASN A 10 -13.23 10.09 -14.12
N LEU A 11 -13.85 8.98 -14.53
CA LEU A 11 -13.30 7.64 -14.42
C LEU A 11 -12.03 7.47 -15.27
N ASP A 12 -11.96 8.16 -16.41
CA ASP A 12 -10.79 8.22 -17.29
C ASP A 12 -9.50 8.66 -16.55
N LEU A 13 -9.64 9.60 -15.60
CA LEU A 13 -8.51 10.04 -14.76
C LEU A 13 -8.07 8.93 -13.79
N VAL A 14 -9.02 8.21 -13.19
CA VAL A 14 -8.70 7.07 -12.31
C VAL A 14 -8.04 5.94 -13.11
N LEU A 15 -8.59 5.59 -14.28
CA LEU A 15 -8.01 4.54 -15.13
C LEU A 15 -6.61 4.90 -15.63
N LYS A 16 -6.35 6.19 -15.91
CA LYS A 16 -5.01 6.66 -16.25
C LYS A 16 -4.00 6.49 -15.11
N ASP A 17 -4.46 6.57 -13.87
CA ASP A 17 -3.62 6.24 -12.72
C ASP A 17 -3.36 4.74 -12.61
N VAL A 18 -4.35 3.89 -12.95
CA VAL A 18 -4.18 2.42 -12.98
C VAL A 18 -3.10 2.03 -14.00
N GLU A 19 -3.04 2.72 -15.15
CA GLU A 19 -2.04 2.48 -16.20
C GLU A 19 -0.59 2.50 -15.68
N LYS A 20 -0.30 3.30 -14.66
CA LYS A 20 1.03 3.40 -14.03
C LYS A 20 1.45 2.12 -13.28
N TYR A 21 0.50 1.25 -12.98
CA TYR A 21 0.71 0.00 -12.24
C TYR A 21 0.71 -1.24 -13.15
N CYS A 22 0.47 -1.06 -14.45
CA CYS A 22 0.60 -2.13 -15.43
C CYS A 22 2.05 -2.52 -15.60
N PHE A 23 2.33 -3.82 -15.61
CA PHE A 23 3.67 -4.35 -15.80
C PHE A 23 4.02 -4.51 -17.28
N SER A 24 3.01 -4.62 -18.16
CA SER A 24 3.15 -4.84 -19.58
C SER A 24 2.23 -3.97 -20.42
N GLU A 25 2.55 -3.85 -21.72
CA GLU A 25 1.70 -3.18 -22.71
C GLU A 25 0.33 -3.91 -22.89
N LEU A 26 0.32 -5.23 -22.72
CA LEU A 26 -0.90 -6.03 -22.80
C LEU A 26 -1.91 -5.65 -21.70
N SER A 27 -1.45 -5.46 -20.46
CA SER A 27 -2.33 -4.99 -19.38
C SER A 27 -2.77 -3.55 -19.57
N TYR A 28 -1.90 -2.70 -20.08
CA TYR A 28 -2.26 -1.33 -20.43
C TYR A 28 -3.40 -1.27 -21.46
N GLU A 29 -3.33 -2.08 -22.53
CA GLU A 29 -4.42 -2.16 -23.51
C GLU A 29 -5.71 -2.73 -22.91
N LYS A 30 -5.62 -3.70 -21.99
CA LYS A 30 -6.79 -4.22 -21.28
C LYS A 30 -7.46 -3.17 -20.42
N ILE A 31 -6.70 -2.31 -19.72
CA ILE A 31 -7.26 -1.18 -18.94
C ILE A 31 -8.03 -0.23 -19.84
N LYS A 32 -7.50 0.12 -21.01
CA LYS A 32 -8.17 1.01 -21.98
C LYS A 32 -9.47 0.44 -22.52
N ASN A 33 -9.52 -0.88 -22.66
CA ASN A 33 -10.68 -1.60 -23.25
C ASN A 33 -11.55 -2.26 -22.18
N LEU A 34 -11.45 -1.83 -20.91
CA LEU A 34 -12.29 -2.34 -19.82
C LEU A 34 -13.76 -2.09 -20.11
N GLU A 35 -14.55 -3.13 -19.91
CA GLU A 35 -16.00 -3.08 -20.07
C GLU A 35 -16.72 -3.24 -18.73
N TYR A 36 -17.81 -2.53 -18.57
CA TYR A 36 -18.73 -2.63 -17.44
C TYR A 36 -19.37 -4.03 -17.43
N ILE A 37 -19.26 -4.74 -16.31
CA ILE A 37 -19.77 -6.12 -16.19
C ILE A 37 -21.27 -6.06 -15.86
N THR A 38 -22.08 -6.52 -16.80
CA THR A 38 -23.56 -6.58 -16.72
C THR A 38 -24.10 -7.96 -16.38
N ASN A 39 -23.25 -8.91 -15.99
CA ASN A 39 -23.62 -10.24 -15.53
C ASN A 39 -23.13 -10.44 -14.10
N TYR A 40 -24.06 -10.77 -13.19
CA TYR A 40 -23.75 -10.92 -11.76
C TYR A 40 -22.76 -12.04 -11.47
N ASP A 41 -22.93 -13.23 -12.09
CA ASP A 41 -22.04 -14.35 -11.83
C ASP A 41 -20.61 -14.06 -12.29
N LYS A 42 -20.47 -13.42 -13.46
CA LYS A 42 -19.16 -12.96 -13.95
C LYS A 42 -18.55 -11.90 -13.03
N LEU A 43 -19.36 -10.98 -12.49
CA LEU A 43 -18.88 -9.98 -11.53
C LEU A 43 -18.32 -10.64 -10.28
N VAL A 44 -19.04 -11.60 -9.71
CA VAL A 44 -18.60 -12.36 -8.53
C VAL A 44 -17.32 -13.16 -8.84
N GLU A 45 -17.23 -13.77 -10.04
CA GLU A 45 -16.02 -14.49 -10.46
C GLU A 45 -14.79 -13.57 -10.49
N VAL A 46 -14.91 -12.40 -11.13
CA VAL A 46 -13.82 -11.43 -11.22
C VAL A 46 -13.38 -10.94 -9.84
N HIS A 47 -14.33 -10.73 -8.91
CA HIS A 47 -13.99 -10.34 -7.55
C HIS A 47 -13.32 -11.46 -6.75
N LYS A 48 -13.64 -12.73 -7.00
CA LYS A 48 -12.91 -13.86 -6.41
C LYS A 48 -11.46 -13.95 -6.92
N GLU A 49 -11.24 -13.74 -8.21
CA GLU A 49 -9.89 -13.66 -8.79
C GLU A 49 -9.06 -12.55 -8.12
N ASN A 50 -9.67 -11.38 -7.93
CA ASN A 50 -9.04 -10.24 -7.28
C ASN A 50 -8.73 -10.53 -5.81
N GLU A 51 -9.61 -11.22 -5.09
CA GLU A 51 -9.42 -11.59 -3.70
C GLU A 51 -8.20 -12.51 -3.53
N GLU A 52 -8.09 -13.53 -4.37
CA GLU A 52 -6.94 -14.42 -4.36
C GLU A 52 -5.62 -13.71 -4.69
N ALA A 53 -5.63 -12.80 -5.69
CA ALA A 53 -4.45 -12.02 -6.03
C ALA A 53 -4.09 -11.00 -4.95
N SER A 54 -5.08 -10.37 -4.31
CA SER A 54 -4.87 -9.43 -3.21
C SER A 54 -4.28 -10.11 -1.98
N ASP A 55 -4.74 -11.34 -1.64
CA ASP A 55 -4.18 -12.13 -0.55
C ASP A 55 -2.72 -12.49 -0.81
N LEU A 56 -2.40 -12.92 -2.03
CA LEU A 56 -1.02 -13.22 -2.44
C LEU A 56 -0.12 -11.97 -2.38
N LEU A 57 -0.60 -10.81 -2.86
CA LEU A 57 0.18 -9.57 -2.81
C LEU A 57 0.42 -9.09 -1.37
N ARG A 58 -0.56 -9.26 -0.48
CA ARG A 58 -0.44 -8.91 0.94
C ARG A 58 0.58 -9.77 1.66
N LYS A 59 0.56 -11.09 1.43
CA LYS A 59 1.46 -12.05 2.08
C LYS A 59 2.87 -12.01 1.48
N TYR A 60 2.98 -11.78 0.17
CA TYR A 60 4.21 -11.86 -0.60
C TYR A 60 4.45 -10.63 -1.49
N PRO A 61 4.57 -9.42 -0.93
CA PRO A 61 4.50 -8.14 -1.68
C PRO A 61 5.62 -7.94 -2.71
N ASN A 62 6.74 -8.65 -2.60
CA ASN A 62 7.92 -8.48 -3.47
C ASN A 62 8.22 -9.69 -4.35
N GLU A 63 7.43 -10.76 -4.28
CA GLU A 63 7.78 -12.02 -4.92
C GLU A 63 7.25 -12.15 -6.34
N PHE A 64 6.15 -11.46 -6.66
CA PHE A 64 5.51 -11.54 -7.97
C PHE A 64 5.97 -10.41 -8.90
N LYS A 65 7.06 -10.66 -9.65
CA LYS A 65 7.51 -9.80 -10.74
C LYS A 65 6.93 -10.32 -12.04
N LEU A 66 5.84 -9.70 -12.50
CA LEU A 66 5.01 -10.21 -13.62
C LEU A 66 5.26 -9.44 -14.93
N LYS A 67 6.46 -8.91 -15.12
CA LYS A 67 6.78 -8.18 -16.36
C LYS A 67 6.88 -9.15 -17.52
N ILE A 68 5.99 -9.01 -18.49
CA ILE A 68 5.98 -9.76 -19.75
C ILE A 68 6.02 -8.81 -20.96
N PHE A 69 6.36 -9.34 -22.12
CA PHE A 69 6.39 -8.61 -23.37
C PHE A 69 5.35 -9.19 -24.34
N ASP A 70 4.74 -8.35 -25.16
CA ASP A 70 3.88 -8.84 -26.23
C ASP A 70 4.76 -9.37 -27.40
N TYR A 71 4.80 -10.69 -27.51
CA TYR A 71 5.47 -11.37 -28.62
C TYR A 71 4.49 -11.98 -29.64
N ASN A 72 3.20 -11.68 -29.56
CA ASN A 72 2.19 -12.26 -30.45
C ASN A 72 2.50 -11.98 -31.93
N ALA A 73 2.93 -10.76 -32.25
CA ALA A 73 3.36 -10.42 -33.61
C ALA A 73 4.59 -11.24 -34.06
N SER A 74 5.57 -11.43 -33.16
CA SER A 74 6.79 -12.19 -33.44
C SER A 74 6.49 -13.67 -33.69
N VAL A 75 5.66 -14.29 -32.85
CA VAL A 75 5.25 -15.69 -33.07
C VAL A 75 4.45 -15.87 -34.36
N LYS A 76 3.58 -14.90 -34.72
CA LYS A 76 2.89 -14.90 -36.02
C LYS A 76 3.86 -14.78 -37.20
N LYS A 77 4.95 -13.99 -37.09
CA LYS A 77 6.01 -13.92 -38.10
C LYS A 77 6.70 -15.28 -38.25
N ALA A 78 7.04 -15.96 -37.14
CA ALA A 78 7.65 -17.29 -37.20
C ALA A 78 6.74 -18.30 -37.92
N LYS A 79 5.42 -18.24 -37.70
CA LYS A 79 4.45 -19.12 -38.41
C LYS A 79 4.47 -18.99 -39.93
N ILE A 80 4.87 -17.84 -40.47
CA ILE A 80 4.98 -17.60 -41.92
C ILE A 80 6.45 -17.69 -42.41
N ASP A 81 7.29 -18.44 -41.70
CA ASP A 81 8.69 -18.69 -42.02
C ASP A 81 9.59 -17.42 -42.06
N SER A 82 9.19 -16.34 -41.37
CA SER A 82 10.04 -15.17 -41.20
C SER A 82 11.01 -15.36 -40.03
N VAL A 83 12.25 -14.92 -40.25
CA VAL A 83 13.29 -15.00 -39.21
C VAL A 83 13.05 -13.95 -38.12
N LEU A 84 13.09 -14.39 -36.88
CA LEU A 84 12.99 -13.52 -35.70
C LEU A 84 14.35 -12.87 -35.43
N SER A 85 14.29 -11.64 -34.91
CA SER A 85 15.46 -10.92 -34.41
C SER A 85 15.90 -11.39 -33.03
N GLU A 86 17.13 -11.08 -32.66
CA GLU A 86 17.67 -11.32 -31.30
C GLU A 86 16.72 -10.81 -30.20
N LYS A 87 16.21 -9.58 -30.35
CA LYS A 87 15.29 -8.94 -29.41
C LYS A 87 13.94 -9.67 -29.30
N GLU A 88 13.41 -10.17 -30.41
CA GLU A 88 12.15 -10.94 -30.40
C GLU A 88 12.31 -12.27 -29.66
N LEU A 89 13.44 -12.97 -29.88
CA LEU A 89 13.78 -14.18 -29.13
C LEU A 89 14.00 -13.92 -27.64
N PHE A 90 14.69 -12.82 -27.31
CA PHE A 90 14.91 -12.38 -25.92
C PHE A 90 13.58 -12.12 -25.18
N TYR A 91 12.61 -11.49 -25.83
CA TYR A 91 11.29 -11.26 -25.23
C TYR A 91 10.53 -12.57 -24.99
N ILE A 92 10.61 -13.53 -25.92
CA ILE A 92 10.01 -14.86 -25.75
C ILE A 92 10.66 -15.59 -24.58
N LEU A 93 12.00 -15.62 -24.54
CA LEU A 93 12.76 -16.23 -23.43
C LEU A 93 12.42 -15.60 -22.08
N GLY A 94 12.39 -14.27 -21.99
CA GLY A 94 12.06 -13.56 -20.77
C GLY A 94 10.66 -13.87 -20.24
N ASN A 95 9.70 -14.06 -21.14
CA ASN A 95 8.35 -14.49 -20.76
C ASN A 95 8.31 -15.92 -20.27
N ILE A 96 8.96 -16.85 -20.94
CA ILE A 96 9.05 -18.28 -20.56
C ILE A 96 9.62 -18.41 -19.13
N ILE A 97 10.74 -17.72 -18.86
CA ILE A 97 11.36 -17.68 -17.53
C ILE A 97 10.37 -17.10 -16.49
N THR A 98 9.59 -16.08 -16.87
CA THR A 98 8.60 -15.48 -15.99
C THR A 98 7.45 -16.44 -15.69
N TYR A 99 6.96 -17.19 -16.70
CA TYR A 99 5.90 -18.19 -16.51
C TYR A 99 6.34 -19.32 -15.58
N ASP A 100 7.53 -19.88 -15.82
CA ASP A 100 8.08 -20.96 -14.98
C ASP A 100 8.29 -20.50 -13.53
N ARG A 101 8.92 -19.33 -13.33
CA ARG A 101 9.15 -18.76 -12.00
C ARG A 101 7.83 -18.54 -11.25
N PHE A 102 6.83 -17.97 -11.93
CA PHE A 102 5.52 -17.73 -11.32
C PHE A 102 4.84 -19.06 -10.97
N SER A 103 4.78 -20.01 -11.90
CA SER A 103 4.12 -21.28 -11.70
C SER A 103 4.72 -22.08 -10.55
N ARG A 104 6.05 -22.21 -10.50
CA ARG A 104 6.75 -22.88 -9.39
C ARG A 104 6.50 -22.19 -8.06
N ARG A 105 6.55 -20.85 -8.02
CA ARG A 105 6.31 -20.13 -6.78
C ARG A 105 4.86 -20.25 -6.32
N PHE A 106 3.92 -20.14 -7.24
CA PHE A 106 2.49 -20.29 -6.97
C PHE A 106 2.16 -21.67 -6.41
N GLU A 107 2.69 -22.76 -7.01
CA GLU A 107 2.49 -24.12 -6.51
C GLU A 107 3.15 -24.33 -5.13
N ASN A 108 4.34 -23.80 -4.90
CA ASN A 108 4.99 -23.85 -3.58
C ASN A 108 4.14 -23.19 -2.50
N ILE A 109 3.56 -22.01 -2.78
CA ILE A 109 2.66 -21.30 -1.85
C ILE A 109 1.41 -22.14 -1.57
N LYS A 110 0.79 -22.73 -2.59
CA LYS A 110 -0.38 -23.62 -2.41
C LYS A 110 -0.08 -24.77 -1.46
N ILE A 111 1.09 -25.38 -1.58
CA ILE A 111 1.52 -26.49 -0.72
C ILE A 111 1.78 -25.99 0.71
N GLN A 112 2.50 -24.89 0.87
CA GLN A 112 2.86 -24.32 2.17
C GLN A 112 1.66 -23.85 2.98
N GLU A 113 0.71 -23.20 2.33
CA GLU A 113 -0.47 -22.61 2.99
C GLU A 113 -1.68 -23.54 3.01
N HIS A 114 -1.61 -24.72 2.38
CA HIS A 114 -2.76 -25.60 2.15
C HIS A 114 -3.96 -24.87 1.50
N SER A 115 -3.67 -23.83 0.70
CA SER A 115 -4.65 -23.00 0.00
C SER A 115 -4.71 -23.35 -1.48
N ASN A 116 -5.91 -23.43 -2.05
CA ASN A 116 -6.07 -23.89 -3.42
C ASN A 116 -6.09 -22.79 -4.49
N TYR A 117 -6.38 -21.53 -4.12
CA TYR A 117 -6.49 -20.39 -5.06
C TYR A 117 -7.17 -20.76 -6.39
N PRO A 118 -8.42 -21.28 -6.38
CA PRO A 118 -9.03 -21.93 -7.55
C PRO A 118 -9.25 -20.98 -8.72
N SER A 119 -9.52 -19.68 -8.44
CA SER A 119 -9.78 -18.68 -9.46
C SER A 119 -8.54 -18.33 -10.26
N LEU A 120 -7.35 -18.30 -9.65
CA LEU A 120 -6.08 -18.09 -10.34
C LEU A 120 -5.53 -19.39 -10.94
N THR A 121 -5.73 -20.52 -10.26
CA THR A 121 -5.27 -21.84 -10.70
C THR A 121 -5.78 -22.17 -12.11
N LYS A 122 -7.01 -21.76 -12.49
CA LYS A 122 -7.56 -21.99 -13.84
C LYS A 122 -6.73 -21.39 -14.98
N TYR A 123 -5.96 -20.34 -14.70
CA TYR A 123 -5.03 -19.74 -15.68
C TYR A 123 -3.67 -20.41 -15.63
N VAL A 124 -3.17 -20.73 -14.41
CA VAL A 124 -1.84 -21.34 -14.21
C VAL A 124 -1.76 -22.74 -14.82
N ILE A 125 -2.79 -23.56 -14.69
CA ILE A 125 -2.85 -24.91 -15.29
C ILE A 125 -2.76 -24.87 -16.83
N LYS A 126 -3.14 -23.76 -17.44
CA LYS A 126 -3.12 -23.59 -18.90
C LYS A 126 -1.80 -23.02 -19.43
N LEU A 127 -0.83 -22.80 -18.56
CA LEU A 127 0.53 -22.44 -18.97
C LEU A 127 1.27 -23.72 -19.35
N ASP A 128 1.81 -23.74 -20.56
CA ASP A 128 2.56 -24.88 -21.07
C ASP A 128 3.97 -24.92 -20.45
N ASP A 129 4.56 -26.10 -20.37
CA ASP A 129 5.95 -26.29 -19.94
C ASP A 129 6.91 -26.02 -21.12
N PHE A 130 7.72 -24.98 -20.97
CA PHE A 130 8.72 -24.58 -21.97
C PHE A 130 10.16 -24.87 -21.50
N SER A 131 10.38 -25.76 -20.55
CA SER A 131 11.72 -26.01 -19.98
C SER A 131 12.77 -26.38 -21.04
N ASP A 132 12.37 -27.11 -22.11
CA ASP A 132 13.27 -27.45 -23.21
C ASP A 132 13.56 -26.26 -24.11
N LEU A 133 12.56 -25.44 -24.41
CA LEU A 133 12.70 -24.22 -25.19
C LEU A 133 13.52 -23.17 -24.43
N GLU A 134 13.31 -23.02 -23.14
CA GLU A 134 14.11 -22.16 -22.25
C GLU A 134 15.59 -22.53 -22.34
N ARG A 135 15.92 -23.81 -22.09
CA ARG A 135 17.29 -24.32 -22.16
C ARG A 135 17.93 -24.13 -23.53
N TYR A 136 17.13 -24.24 -24.59
CA TYR A 136 17.61 -24.03 -25.97
C TYR A 136 17.91 -22.55 -26.22
N LEU A 137 16.99 -21.65 -25.90
CA LEU A 137 17.14 -20.21 -26.12
C LEU A 137 18.21 -19.59 -25.20
N ASP A 138 18.35 -20.06 -23.96
CA ASP A 138 19.39 -19.61 -23.03
C ASP A 138 20.82 -19.90 -23.52
N LYS A 139 21.00 -20.95 -24.34
CA LYS A 139 22.28 -21.23 -25.02
C LYS A 139 22.56 -20.28 -26.17
N ILE A 140 21.53 -19.62 -26.71
CA ILE A 140 21.63 -18.77 -27.90
C ILE A 140 21.69 -17.30 -27.53
N ILE A 141 20.86 -16.85 -26.57
CA ILE A 141 20.69 -15.45 -26.19
C ILE A 141 21.33 -15.20 -24.82
N ASP A 142 22.04 -14.10 -24.65
CA ASP A 142 22.61 -13.67 -23.38
C ASP A 142 21.65 -12.77 -22.59
N GLU A 143 22.08 -12.37 -21.38
CA GLU A 143 21.27 -11.54 -20.46
C GLU A 143 20.97 -10.13 -21.02
N ASP A 144 21.76 -9.66 -21.98
CA ASP A 144 21.60 -8.35 -22.64
C ASP A 144 20.74 -8.42 -23.92
N GLY A 145 20.35 -9.64 -24.33
CA GLY A 145 19.51 -9.88 -25.50
C GLY A 145 20.29 -10.00 -26.81
N TYR A 146 21.59 -10.30 -26.77
CA TYR A 146 22.42 -10.55 -27.93
C TYR A 146 22.72 -12.03 -28.11
N ILE A 147 23.10 -12.43 -29.35
CA ILE A 147 23.55 -13.82 -29.57
C ILE A 147 24.86 -14.08 -28.82
N ARG A 148 24.83 -15.15 -27.99
CA ARG A 148 26.00 -15.56 -27.21
C ARG A 148 27.20 -15.83 -28.14
N PRO A 149 28.42 -15.44 -27.75
CA PRO A 149 29.63 -15.74 -28.52
C PRO A 149 29.88 -17.20 -28.80
N ASP A 150 29.33 -18.07 -28.00
CA ASP A 150 29.45 -19.53 -28.02
C ASP A 150 28.12 -20.25 -28.36
N ALA A 151 27.13 -19.51 -28.89
CA ALA A 151 25.86 -20.06 -29.35
C ALA A 151 26.00 -21.21 -30.35
N SER A 152 27.08 -21.19 -31.17
CA SER A 152 27.54 -22.32 -31.98
C SER A 152 29.05 -22.45 -31.93
N LEU A 153 29.55 -23.66 -32.25
CA LEU A 153 30.99 -23.90 -32.33
C LEU A 153 31.63 -23.05 -33.43
N GLU A 154 30.92 -22.85 -34.56
CA GLU A 154 31.38 -22.05 -35.70
C GLU A 154 31.47 -20.57 -35.32
N LEU A 155 30.43 -20.00 -34.68
CA LEU A 155 30.44 -18.60 -34.23
C LEU A 155 31.54 -18.34 -33.21
N LYS A 156 31.77 -19.26 -32.28
CA LYS A 156 32.86 -19.19 -31.32
C LYS A 156 34.23 -19.15 -31.98
N ASN A 157 34.46 -20.03 -32.96
CA ASN A 157 35.70 -20.04 -33.72
C ASN A 157 35.91 -18.76 -34.51
N ILE A 158 34.87 -18.23 -35.14
CA ILE A 158 34.92 -16.97 -35.90
C ILE A 158 35.30 -15.81 -34.96
N LYS A 159 34.61 -15.66 -33.82
CA LYS A 159 34.88 -14.60 -32.82
C LYS A 159 36.29 -14.69 -32.23
N VAL A 160 36.76 -15.90 -31.90
CA VAL A 160 38.15 -16.11 -31.45
C VAL A 160 39.17 -15.69 -32.50
N ASN A 161 38.93 -16.04 -33.78
CA ASN A 161 39.84 -15.66 -34.87
C ASN A 161 39.83 -14.15 -35.11
N ILE A 162 38.66 -13.49 -35.09
CA ILE A 162 38.56 -12.02 -35.20
C ILE A 162 39.35 -11.37 -34.05
N SER A 163 39.22 -11.86 -32.81
CA SER A 163 39.95 -11.35 -31.66
C SER A 163 41.47 -11.50 -31.80
N LYS A 164 41.91 -12.67 -32.24
CA LYS A 164 43.37 -12.91 -32.51
C LYS A 164 43.91 -11.96 -33.57
N LEU A 165 43.16 -11.76 -34.69
CA LEU A 165 43.57 -10.86 -35.75
C LEU A 165 43.55 -9.39 -35.34
N LYS A 166 42.58 -8.98 -34.54
CA LYS A 166 42.56 -7.62 -33.95
C LYS A 166 43.77 -7.37 -33.06
N ASN A 167 44.06 -8.30 -32.14
CA ASN A 167 45.25 -8.18 -31.29
C ASN A 167 46.55 -8.09 -32.10
N LYS A 168 46.66 -8.85 -33.22
CA LYS A 168 47.79 -8.78 -34.14
C LYS A 168 47.84 -7.44 -34.85
N SER A 169 46.72 -6.91 -35.37
CA SER A 169 46.58 -5.59 -35.95
C SER A 169 47.05 -4.49 -35.00
N ASP A 170 46.55 -4.52 -33.76
CA ASP A 170 46.90 -3.56 -32.70
C ASP A 170 48.41 -3.54 -32.42
N GLN A 171 49.04 -4.71 -32.37
CA GLN A 171 50.51 -4.80 -32.20
C GLN A 171 51.26 -4.20 -33.34
N ILE A 172 50.88 -4.49 -34.59
CA ILE A 172 51.52 -3.93 -35.80
C ILE A 172 51.35 -2.40 -35.80
N LEU A 173 50.14 -1.90 -35.62
CA LEU A 173 49.86 -0.47 -35.59
C LEU A 173 50.63 0.25 -34.48
N LYS A 174 50.70 -0.30 -33.27
CA LYS A 174 51.50 0.24 -32.17
C LYS A 174 52.98 0.32 -32.53
N ASN A 175 53.53 -0.70 -33.21
CA ASN A 175 54.91 -0.70 -33.65
C ASN A 175 55.16 0.37 -34.71
N ILE A 176 54.27 0.50 -35.71
CA ILE A 176 54.33 1.52 -36.73
C ILE A 176 54.27 2.93 -36.12
N LEU A 177 53.36 3.18 -35.19
CA LEU A 177 53.25 4.46 -34.49
C LEU A 177 54.53 4.83 -33.76
N ARG A 178 55.13 3.86 -33.04
CA ARG A 178 56.39 4.09 -32.28
C ARG A 178 57.60 4.38 -33.19
N SER A 179 57.70 3.67 -34.30
CA SER A 179 58.85 3.82 -35.21
C SER A 179 58.77 5.01 -36.15
N ASN A 180 57.59 5.59 -36.36
CA ASN A 180 57.37 6.63 -37.36
C ASN A 180 56.76 7.94 -36.79
N VAL A 181 57.00 8.28 -35.52
CA VAL A 181 56.41 9.46 -34.84
C VAL A 181 56.55 10.76 -35.64
N LYS A 182 57.70 10.97 -36.33
CA LYS A 182 57.97 12.20 -37.15
C LYS A 182 57.09 12.32 -38.38
N LYS A 183 56.59 11.18 -38.93
CA LYS A 183 55.79 11.12 -40.15
C LYS A 183 54.30 11.24 -39.86
N LEU A 184 53.88 11.13 -38.62
CA LEU A 184 52.50 11.15 -38.19
C LEU A 184 52.08 12.57 -37.81
N THR A 185 50.82 12.92 -38.08
CA THR A 185 50.21 14.14 -37.53
C THR A 185 49.92 13.97 -36.06
N GLU A 186 49.38 12.80 -35.69
CA GLU A 186 49.17 12.34 -34.31
C GLU A 186 49.50 10.84 -34.24
N ALA A 187 50.12 10.40 -33.15
CA ALA A 187 50.51 8.99 -32.96
C ALA A 187 49.37 8.16 -32.37
N ILE A 188 48.20 8.19 -33.02
CA ILE A 188 46.98 7.46 -32.61
C ILE A 188 46.45 6.61 -33.79
N VAL A 189 45.71 5.54 -33.43
CA VAL A 189 44.91 4.76 -34.36
C VAL A 189 43.48 5.26 -34.32
N THR A 190 42.87 5.45 -35.46
CA THR A 190 41.45 5.80 -35.58
C THR A 190 40.77 4.87 -36.59
N LYS A 191 39.43 4.97 -36.68
CA LYS A 191 38.65 4.19 -37.65
C LYS A 191 38.15 5.06 -38.80
N ARG A 192 38.31 4.54 -40.03
CA ARG A 192 37.65 5.05 -41.23
C ARG A 192 37.14 3.88 -42.04
N ASN A 193 35.87 3.97 -42.45
CA ASN A 193 35.22 2.89 -43.21
C ASN A 193 35.38 1.51 -42.57
N ASP A 194 35.23 1.42 -41.25
CA ASP A 194 35.45 0.21 -40.44
C ASP A 194 36.87 -0.37 -40.45
N ARG A 195 37.86 0.40 -40.93
CA ARG A 195 39.28 0.06 -40.97
C ARG A 195 40.05 0.84 -39.91
N ASP A 196 41.01 0.18 -39.30
CA ASP A 196 41.96 0.82 -38.39
C ASP A 196 43.04 1.52 -39.22
N VAL A 197 43.14 2.85 -39.09
CA VAL A 197 44.02 3.73 -39.87
C VAL A 197 44.88 4.60 -38.96
N ILE A 198 46.04 5.04 -39.47
CA ILE A 198 46.93 5.98 -38.80
C ILE A 198 46.83 7.36 -39.45
N LEU A 199 47.14 8.40 -38.70
CA LEU A 199 47.10 9.80 -39.15
C LEU A 199 48.47 10.24 -39.66
N VAL A 200 48.61 10.41 -40.98
CA VAL A 200 49.88 10.67 -41.65
C VAL A 200 49.90 12.08 -42.20
N LYS A 201 51.04 12.77 -42.09
CA LYS A 201 51.27 14.08 -42.70
C LYS A 201 51.30 13.97 -44.27
N PRO A 202 50.85 14.99 -44.99
CA PRO A 202 50.77 14.96 -46.46
C PRO A 202 52.03 14.51 -47.15
N GLU A 203 53.21 14.94 -46.67
CA GLU A 203 54.51 14.66 -47.21
C GLU A 203 54.90 13.16 -47.21
N TYR A 204 54.31 12.39 -46.25
CA TYR A 204 54.63 10.99 -46.03
C TYR A 204 53.50 10.02 -46.37
N LYS A 205 52.42 10.49 -47.04
CA LYS A 205 51.20 9.70 -47.31
C LYS A 205 51.48 8.38 -48.06
N ASN A 206 52.56 8.31 -48.86
CA ASN A 206 52.92 7.11 -49.60
C ASN A 206 53.95 6.22 -48.90
N ASP A 207 54.55 6.68 -47.81
CA ASP A 207 55.65 5.97 -47.11
C ASP A 207 55.24 4.67 -46.46
N PHE A 208 53.96 4.50 -46.17
CA PHE A 208 53.39 3.31 -45.53
C PHE A 208 52.88 2.27 -46.54
N GLY A 209 52.95 2.55 -47.82
CA GLY A 209 52.68 1.62 -48.95
C GLY A 209 51.29 0.99 -48.92
N GLY A 210 50.36 1.55 -48.13
CA GLY A 210 49.00 1.03 -47.81
C GLY A 210 47.92 1.77 -48.65
N ILE A 211 46.69 1.82 -48.03
CA ILE A 211 45.51 2.42 -48.66
C ILE A 211 45.18 3.72 -47.97
N ILE A 212 44.97 4.80 -48.73
CA ILE A 212 44.44 6.06 -48.19
C ILE A 212 42.90 5.95 -48.18
N HIS A 213 42.27 6.04 -47.00
CA HIS A 213 40.83 5.92 -46.85
C HIS A 213 40.11 7.25 -46.82
N ASP A 214 40.80 8.32 -46.39
CA ASP A 214 40.20 9.64 -46.24
C ASP A 214 41.29 10.71 -46.09
N GLU A 215 40.91 11.98 -46.22
CA GLU A 215 41.77 13.13 -45.89
C GLU A 215 41.02 14.11 -44.98
N SER A 216 41.72 14.83 -44.11
CA SER A 216 41.12 15.85 -43.28
C SER A 216 40.59 17.02 -44.12
N ALA A 217 39.54 17.72 -43.66
CA ALA A 217 38.96 18.87 -44.36
C ALA A 217 39.97 20.01 -44.65
N SER A 218 41.05 20.09 -43.89
CA SER A 218 42.15 21.04 -44.09
C SER A 218 43.28 20.53 -45.05
N GLY A 219 43.18 19.28 -45.49
CA GLY A 219 44.22 18.65 -46.31
C GLY A 219 45.51 18.30 -45.53
N ASN A 220 45.62 18.59 -44.29
CA ASN A 220 46.83 18.46 -43.45
C ASN A 220 47.05 17.07 -42.84
N THR A 221 46.13 16.13 -43.02
CA THR A 221 46.21 14.78 -42.46
C THR A 221 45.56 13.77 -43.40
N PHE A 222 46.28 12.70 -43.73
CA PHE A 222 45.74 11.57 -44.45
C PHE A 222 45.48 10.38 -43.51
N TYR A 223 44.34 9.74 -43.70
CA TYR A 223 43.96 8.53 -42.96
C TYR A 223 44.43 7.32 -43.78
N VAL A 224 45.56 6.76 -43.36
CA VAL A 224 46.27 5.70 -44.13
C VAL A 224 46.12 4.37 -43.38
N GLU A 225 45.66 3.33 -44.06
CA GLU A 225 45.78 1.95 -43.64
C GLU A 225 47.14 1.42 -44.08
N PRO A 226 48.08 1.10 -43.16
CA PRO A 226 49.41 0.62 -43.54
C PRO A 226 49.34 -0.71 -44.29
N LYS A 227 50.24 -0.93 -45.27
CA LYS A 227 50.28 -2.16 -46.07
C LYS A 227 50.26 -3.43 -45.22
N GLU A 228 51.03 -3.47 -44.13
CA GLU A 228 51.12 -4.60 -43.19
C GLU A 228 49.79 -4.95 -42.51
N ASN A 229 48.87 -3.98 -42.46
CA ASN A 229 47.56 -4.17 -41.81
C ASN A 229 46.43 -4.47 -42.81
N VAL A 230 46.62 -4.21 -44.10
CA VAL A 230 45.56 -4.37 -45.14
C VAL A 230 45.05 -5.81 -45.23
N GLU A 231 45.96 -6.81 -45.23
CA GLU A 231 45.57 -8.23 -45.30
C GLU A 231 44.82 -8.67 -44.06
N ILE A 232 45.25 -8.20 -42.90
CA ILE A 232 44.60 -8.52 -41.60
C ILE A 232 43.19 -7.93 -41.57
N ASN A 233 43.04 -6.67 -41.97
CA ASN A 233 41.72 -6.03 -42.03
C ASN A 233 40.79 -6.68 -43.07
N ASN A 234 41.35 -7.13 -44.20
CA ASN A 234 40.60 -7.87 -45.23
C ASN A 234 40.06 -9.20 -44.63
N GLU A 235 40.90 -9.93 -43.89
CA GLU A 235 40.50 -11.18 -43.29
C GLU A 235 39.49 -10.96 -42.17
N ILE A 236 39.66 -9.93 -41.33
CA ILE A 236 38.66 -9.52 -40.35
C ILE A 236 37.32 -9.21 -41.04
N GLY A 237 37.36 -8.50 -42.17
CA GLY A 237 36.16 -8.19 -42.96
C GLY A 237 35.47 -9.43 -43.53
N ARG A 238 36.24 -10.47 -43.96
CA ARG A 238 35.67 -11.77 -44.36
C ARG A 238 35.04 -12.51 -43.19
N LEU A 239 35.74 -12.55 -42.07
CA LEU A 239 35.21 -13.23 -40.85
C LEU A 239 33.98 -12.53 -40.32
N ARG A 240 33.88 -11.20 -40.34
CA ARG A 240 32.66 -10.46 -39.95
C ARG A 240 31.45 -10.78 -40.86
N ARG A 241 31.68 -11.03 -42.16
CA ARG A 241 30.60 -11.49 -43.04
C ARG A 241 30.14 -12.89 -42.65
N LYS A 242 31.07 -13.82 -42.44
CA LYS A 242 30.77 -15.15 -41.96
C LYS A 242 30.06 -15.13 -40.58
N GLU A 243 30.46 -14.23 -39.68
CA GLU A 243 29.78 -14.01 -38.39
C GLU A 243 28.30 -13.64 -38.58
N LYS A 244 28.02 -12.70 -39.50
CA LYS A 244 26.63 -12.32 -39.82
C LYS A 244 25.83 -13.46 -40.45
N GLU A 245 26.44 -14.22 -41.35
CA GLU A 245 25.80 -15.38 -41.97
C GLU A 245 25.47 -16.47 -40.94
N GLU A 246 26.40 -16.74 -40.02
CA GLU A 246 26.20 -17.73 -38.95
C GLU A 246 25.16 -17.26 -37.94
N ILE A 247 25.14 -15.99 -37.54
CA ILE A 247 24.09 -15.43 -36.67
C ILE A 247 22.73 -15.57 -37.36
N LEU A 248 22.61 -15.26 -38.64
CA LEU A 248 21.36 -15.42 -39.39
C LEU A 248 20.90 -16.88 -39.43
N ARG A 249 21.83 -17.85 -39.57
CA ARG A 249 21.54 -19.27 -39.54
C ARG A 249 20.97 -19.68 -38.16
N ILE A 250 21.62 -19.23 -37.07
CA ILE A 250 21.18 -19.50 -35.69
C ILE A 250 19.79 -18.92 -35.46
N LEU A 251 19.56 -17.68 -35.87
CA LEU A 251 18.24 -17.02 -35.73
C LEU A 251 17.15 -17.74 -36.53
N LYS A 252 17.47 -18.26 -37.71
CA LYS A 252 16.54 -19.04 -38.53
C LYS A 252 16.15 -20.36 -37.83
N GLU A 253 17.14 -21.11 -37.37
CA GLU A 253 16.87 -22.35 -36.60
C GLU A 253 16.06 -22.09 -35.37
N ALA A 254 16.36 -21.05 -34.58
CA ALA A 254 15.58 -20.65 -33.43
C ALA A 254 14.14 -20.26 -33.81
N SER A 255 13.95 -19.57 -34.95
CA SER A 255 12.61 -19.21 -35.44
C SER A 255 11.79 -20.44 -35.84
N GLU A 256 12.41 -21.49 -36.39
CA GLU A 256 11.75 -22.76 -36.70
C GLU A 256 11.27 -23.47 -35.42
N VAL A 257 12.09 -23.51 -34.36
CA VAL A 257 11.69 -24.07 -33.06
C VAL A 257 10.54 -23.27 -32.44
N ILE A 258 10.57 -21.93 -32.51
CA ILE A 258 9.46 -21.07 -32.07
C ILE A 258 8.18 -21.33 -32.88
N LYS A 259 8.29 -21.57 -34.19
CA LYS A 259 7.16 -21.91 -35.05
C LYS A 259 6.47 -23.19 -34.59
N GLU A 260 7.22 -24.23 -34.23
CA GLU A 260 6.68 -25.49 -33.74
C GLU A 260 5.87 -25.32 -32.44
N LYS A 261 6.27 -24.40 -31.57
CA LYS A 261 5.64 -24.12 -30.28
C LYS A 261 4.69 -22.90 -30.31
N ALA A 262 4.35 -22.41 -31.50
CA ALA A 262 3.67 -21.14 -31.66
C ALA A 262 2.28 -21.07 -30.98
N ASP A 263 1.48 -22.12 -31.07
CA ASP A 263 0.14 -22.13 -30.48
C ASP A 263 0.17 -22.23 -28.97
N GLU A 264 1.10 -23.03 -28.43
CA GLU A 264 1.37 -23.14 -27.00
C GLU A 264 1.83 -21.78 -26.41
N LEU A 265 2.77 -21.10 -27.11
CA LEU A 265 3.26 -19.78 -26.72
C LEU A 265 2.13 -18.72 -26.71
N ILE A 266 1.30 -18.67 -27.75
CA ILE A 266 0.18 -17.72 -27.83
C ILE A 266 -0.84 -18.00 -26.70
N ASN A 267 -1.17 -19.25 -26.45
CA ASN A 267 -2.09 -19.65 -25.38
C ASN A 267 -1.53 -19.25 -24.00
N SER A 268 -0.27 -19.55 -23.73
CA SER A 268 0.39 -19.19 -22.46
C SER A 268 0.51 -17.69 -22.27
N LEU A 269 0.82 -16.92 -23.34
CA LEU A 269 0.82 -15.45 -23.29
C LEU A 269 -0.56 -14.90 -22.91
N TRP A 270 -1.62 -15.44 -23.51
CA TRP A 270 -2.98 -15.00 -23.20
C TRP A 270 -3.35 -15.29 -21.73
N ASN A 271 -3.12 -16.54 -21.25
CA ASN A 271 -3.44 -16.93 -19.88
C ASN A 271 -2.62 -16.14 -18.85
N PHE A 272 -1.30 -15.99 -19.08
CA PHE A 272 -0.45 -15.24 -18.17
C PHE A 272 -0.79 -13.73 -18.16
N SER A 273 -1.19 -13.17 -19.30
CA SER A 273 -1.64 -11.79 -19.38
C SER A 273 -2.94 -11.54 -18.60
N GLN A 274 -3.77 -12.57 -18.33
CA GLN A 274 -4.91 -12.43 -17.40
C GLN A 274 -4.41 -12.33 -15.95
N ILE A 275 -3.46 -13.19 -15.56
CA ILE A 275 -2.84 -13.16 -14.24
C ILE A 275 -2.21 -11.78 -14.00
N GLU A 276 -1.36 -11.33 -14.91
CA GLU A 276 -0.67 -10.04 -14.84
C GLU A 276 -1.65 -8.86 -14.71
N PHE A 277 -2.74 -8.87 -15.47
CA PHE A 277 -3.79 -7.87 -15.42
C PHE A 277 -4.52 -7.84 -14.07
N ILE A 278 -4.86 -9.01 -13.49
CA ILE A 278 -5.49 -9.10 -12.17
C ILE A 278 -4.54 -8.51 -11.10
N PHE A 279 -3.26 -8.92 -11.13
CA PHE A 279 -2.26 -8.41 -10.19
C PHE A 279 -2.01 -6.91 -10.34
N SER A 280 -2.01 -6.37 -11.57
CA SER A 280 -1.87 -4.92 -11.82
C SER A 280 -3.01 -4.13 -11.17
N LYS A 281 -4.26 -4.59 -11.33
CA LYS A 281 -5.43 -3.97 -10.68
C LYS A 281 -5.30 -3.99 -9.16
N MET A 282 -4.94 -5.13 -8.58
CA MET A 282 -4.84 -5.28 -7.13
C MET A 282 -3.66 -4.51 -6.53
N ASN A 283 -2.56 -4.41 -7.25
CA ASN A 283 -1.43 -3.57 -6.85
C ASN A 283 -1.82 -2.08 -6.82
N PHE A 284 -2.58 -1.61 -7.82
CA PHE A 284 -3.16 -0.26 -7.79
C PHE A 284 -4.07 -0.07 -6.57
N CYS A 285 -5.01 -0.99 -6.33
CA CYS A 285 -5.94 -0.91 -5.20
C CYS A 285 -5.21 -0.86 -3.86
N ALA A 286 -4.25 -1.75 -3.63
CA ALA A 286 -3.47 -1.82 -2.40
C ALA A 286 -2.69 -0.53 -2.12
N ARG A 287 -2.02 0.03 -3.13
CA ARG A 287 -1.22 1.27 -2.97
C ARG A 287 -2.06 2.53 -2.81
N ASN A 288 -3.29 2.53 -3.32
CA ASN A 288 -4.18 3.67 -3.23
C ASN A 288 -5.17 3.59 -2.05
N GLY A 289 -5.14 2.52 -1.27
CA GLY A 289 -6.01 2.33 -0.11
C GLY A 289 -7.46 2.01 -0.50
N PHE A 290 -7.64 1.34 -1.64
CA PHE A 290 -8.93 0.79 -2.03
C PHE A 290 -9.11 -0.57 -1.36
N ASN A 291 -10.27 -0.78 -0.75
CA ASN A 291 -10.57 -2.00 -0.02
C ASN A 291 -11.64 -2.83 -0.73
N LYS A 292 -11.64 -4.13 -0.42
CA LYS A 292 -12.62 -5.08 -0.89
C LYS A 292 -14.01 -4.69 -0.38
N GLN A 293 -14.98 -4.64 -1.28
CA GLN A 293 -16.39 -4.49 -0.96
C GLN A 293 -17.13 -5.83 -1.07
N LYS A 294 -18.24 -5.95 -0.38
CA LYS A 294 -19.17 -7.06 -0.55
C LYS A 294 -20.04 -6.81 -1.77
N ILE A 295 -20.09 -7.78 -2.70
CA ILE A 295 -20.98 -7.74 -3.87
C ILE A 295 -22.26 -8.51 -3.53
N VAL A 296 -23.42 -7.88 -3.76
CA VAL A 296 -24.73 -8.48 -3.50
C VAL A 296 -25.63 -8.37 -4.72
N ASN A 297 -26.53 -9.35 -4.88
CA ASN A 297 -27.50 -9.34 -5.98
C ASN A 297 -28.78 -8.58 -5.58
N SER A 298 -28.59 -7.35 -5.13
CA SER A 298 -29.66 -6.39 -4.78
C SER A 298 -29.26 -5.02 -5.30
N GLN A 299 -30.22 -4.10 -5.40
CA GLN A 299 -29.98 -2.72 -5.86
C GLN A 299 -29.75 -1.81 -4.65
N GLU A 300 -28.69 -2.10 -3.89
CA GLU A 300 -28.31 -1.34 -2.70
C GLU A 300 -26.85 -0.90 -2.78
N VAL A 301 -26.54 0.22 -2.16
CA VAL A 301 -25.19 0.76 -1.98
C VAL A 301 -25.05 1.18 -0.52
N ASN A 302 -24.16 0.54 0.19
CA ASN A 302 -23.82 0.90 1.58
C ASN A 302 -22.32 1.12 1.65
N LEU A 303 -21.91 2.37 1.53
CA LEU A 303 -20.52 2.77 1.55
C LEU A 303 -20.16 3.29 2.93
N LYS A 304 -19.07 2.79 3.49
CA LYS A 304 -18.50 3.23 4.76
C LYS A 304 -17.23 4.01 4.51
N LYS A 305 -17.17 5.25 5.02
CA LYS A 305 -16.02 6.15 4.87
C LYS A 305 -15.52 6.28 3.42
N ALA A 306 -16.46 6.32 2.46
CA ALA A 306 -16.13 6.47 1.05
C ALA A 306 -15.59 7.87 0.74
N TYR A 307 -14.65 7.95 -0.19
CA TYR A 307 -14.03 9.19 -0.60
C TYR A 307 -13.77 9.24 -2.12
N ASN A 308 -13.66 10.44 -2.67
CA ASN A 308 -13.29 10.59 -4.07
C ASN A 308 -11.78 10.43 -4.25
N PRO A 309 -11.31 9.44 -5.01
CA PRO A 309 -9.88 9.15 -5.15
C PRO A 309 -9.09 10.22 -5.93
N LEU A 310 -9.76 11.16 -6.58
CA LEU A 310 -9.15 12.27 -7.32
C LEU A 310 -8.86 13.48 -6.43
N ILE A 311 -9.30 13.46 -5.17
CA ILE A 311 -9.00 14.49 -4.18
C ILE A 311 -7.83 14.03 -3.32
N ASP A 312 -6.96 14.96 -2.93
CA ASP A 312 -5.82 14.66 -2.08
C ASP A 312 -6.25 13.99 -0.77
N LYS A 313 -5.52 12.92 -0.40
CA LYS A 313 -5.78 12.10 0.79
C LYS A 313 -5.71 12.88 2.10
N GLU A 314 -4.98 13.99 2.14
CA GLU A 314 -4.82 14.82 3.34
C GLU A 314 -6.04 15.72 3.60
N VAL A 315 -6.77 16.09 2.55
CA VAL A 315 -7.91 17.01 2.64
C VAL A 315 -9.26 16.37 2.38
N VAL A 316 -9.30 15.15 1.84
CA VAL A 316 -10.54 14.47 1.50
C VAL A 316 -11.34 14.08 2.74
N VAL A 317 -12.61 14.46 2.78
CA VAL A 317 -13.55 14.03 3.82
C VAL A 317 -14.22 12.73 3.42
N LYS A 318 -14.11 11.73 4.29
CA LYS A 318 -14.69 10.40 4.07
C LYS A 318 -16.11 10.37 4.60
N ASN A 319 -17.05 9.86 3.79
CA ASN A 319 -18.48 9.89 4.09
C ASN A 319 -19.13 8.52 4.02
N ASP A 320 -20.14 8.29 4.86
CA ASP A 320 -21.01 7.14 4.80
C ASP A 320 -22.20 7.44 3.90
N VAL A 321 -22.55 6.51 2.99
CA VAL A 321 -23.68 6.67 2.07
C VAL A 321 -24.48 5.38 2.00
N ILE A 322 -25.78 5.46 2.26
CA ILE A 322 -26.70 4.32 2.19
C ILE A 322 -27.80 4.62 1.18
N LEU A 323 -27.86 3.82 0.13
CA LEU A 323 -28.84 3.92 -0.95
C LEU A 323 -29.49 2.56 -1.20
N ASP A 324 -30.79 2.52 -1.46
CA ASP A 324 -31.49 1.36 -2.02
C ASP A 324 -32.75 1.79 -2.80
N ASN A 325 -33.41 0.85 -3.42
CA ASN A 325 -34.68 1.07 -4.12
C ASN A 325 -35.90 0.72 -3.25
N LYS A 326 -35.74 0.60 -1.92
CA LYS A 326 -36.81 0.23 -0.96
C LYS A 326 -37.11 1.32 0.06
N GLY A 327 -36.70 2.55 -0.19
CA GLY A 327 -36.97 3.69 0.68
C GLY A 327 -35.74 4.48 1.12
N ASN A 328 -34.60 4.24 0.51
CA ASN A 328 -33.37 4.98 0.75
C ASN A 328 -32.79 5.62 -0.53
N SER A 329 -33.62 6.02 -1.48
CA SER A 329 -33.19 6.94 -2.55
C SER A 329 -33.01 8.33 -1.91
N LEU A 330 -31.88 9.00 -2.18
CA LEU A 330 -31.48 10.20 -1.46
C LEU A 330 -31.59 11.46 -2.32
N ILE A 331 -32.13 12.51 -1.73
CA ILE A 331 -32.14 13.84 -2.29
C ILE A 331 -31.23 14.74 -1.45
N ILE A 332 -30.16 15.22 -2.05
CA ILE A 332 -29.17 16.08 -1.39
C ILE A 332 -29.54 17.54 -1.56
N THR A 333 -29.72 18.23 -0.46
CA THR A 333 -30.04 19.65 -0.44
C THR A 333 -28.94 20.48 0.21
N GLY A 334 -28.88 21.76 -0.07
CA GLY A 334 -27.87 22.67 0.50
C GLY A 334 -27.12 23.50 -0.55
N PRO A 335 -26.14 24.33 -0.16
CA PRO A 335 -25.40 25.19 -1.07
C PRO A 335 -24.49 24.37 -2.02
N ASN A 336 -24.23 24.91 -3.22
CA ASN A 336 -23.41 24.23 -4.24
C ASN A 336 -21.96 24.05 -3.79
N THR A 337 -21.43 24.96 -3.01
CA THR A 337 -20.08 24.93 -2.43
C THR A 337 -19.89 23.80 -1.41
N GLY A 338 -20.96 23.13 -0.95
CA GLY A 338 -20.91 22.11 0.09
C GLY A 338 -20.33 20.75 -0.34
N GLY A 339 -20.10 20.50 -1.62
CA GLY A 339 -19.56 19.22 -2.11
C GLY A 339 -20.61 18.22 -2.56
N LYS A 340 -21.86 18.64 -2.87
CA LYS A 340 -22.96 17.78 -3.36
C LYS A 340 -22.55 16.95 -4.59
N THR A 341 -22.00 17.61 -5.61
CA THR A 341 -21.51 16.99 -6.84
C THR A 341 -20.37 15.99 -6.56
N VAL A 342 -19.54 16.26 -5.56
CA VAL A 342 -18.43 15.36 -5.17
C VAL A 342 -18.96 14.05 -4.61
N ILE A 343 -19.95 14.09 -3.70
CA ILE A 343 -20.58 12.87 -3.15
C ILE A 343 -21.24 12.07 -4.26
N LEU A 344 -21.98 12.73 -5.16
CA LEU A 344 -22.63 12.10 -6.29
C LEU A 344 -21.63 11.38 -7.20
N LYS A 345 -20.53 12.06 -7.57
CA LYS A 345 -19.43 11.45 -8.34
C LYS A 345 -18.75 10.31 -7.56
N THR A 346 -18.57 10.44 -6.24
CA THR A 346 -17.95 9.40 -5.39
C THR A 346 -18.77 8.12 -5.41
N VAL A 347 -20.08 8.20 -5.21
CA VAL A 347 -20.98 7.04 -5.29
C VAL A 347 -20.94 6.41 -6.68
N GLY A 348 -21.04 7.22 -7.73
CA GLY A 348 -20.94 6.75 -9.12
C GLY A 348 -19.62 6.05 -9.42
N LEU A 349 -18.49 6.60 -8.97
CA LEU A 349 -17.16 5.98 -9.10
C LEU A 349 -17.06 4.66 -8.35
N CYS A 350 -17.55 4.58 -7.10
CA CYS A 350 -17.53 3.33 -6.33
C CYS A 350 -18.32 2.22 -7.02
N VAL A 351 -19.54 2.52 -7.48
CA VAL A 351 -20.37 1.54 -8.21
C VAL A 351 -19.68 1.14 -9.52
N TYR A 352 -19.20 2.10 -10.28
CA TYR A 352 -18.60 1.83 -11.59
C TYR A 352 -17.29 1.03 -11.47
N LEU A 353 -16.40 1.42 -10.55
CA LEU A 353 -15.15 0.69 -10.27
C LEU A 353 -15.42 -0.75 -9.83
N SER A 354 -16.41 -0.96 -8.96
CA SER A 354 -16.84 -2.29 -8.54
C SER A 354 -17.23 -3.16 -9.76
N HIS A 355 -18.02 -2.64 -10.68
CA HIS A 355 -18.45 -3.32 -11.91
C HIS A 355 -17.35 -3.46 -12.98
N LEU A 356 -16.25 -2.72 -12.87
CA LEU A 356 -15.04 -2.95 -13.67
C LEU A 356 -14.11 -4.00 -13.02
N GLY A 357 -14.50 -4.55 -11.87
CA GLY A 357 -13.70 -5.50 -11.12
C GLY A 357 -12.52 -4.84 -10.38
N PHE A 358 -12.71 -3.65 -9.81
CA PHE A 358 -11.78 -3.04 -8.87
C PHE A 358 -12.33 -3.10 -7.45
N TYR A 359 -11.47 -2.98 -6.46
CA TYR A 359 -11.86 -2.56 -5.14
C TYR A 359 -12.21 -1.06 -5.15
N ILE A 360 -12.83 -0.57 -4.08
CA ILE A 360 -13.37 0.79 -4.03
C ILE A 360 -12.68 1.64 -2.95
N PRO A 361 -12.66 2.97 -3.11
CA PRO A 361 -12.12 3.90 -2.10
C PRO A 361 -13.09 4.06 -0.92
N ALA A 362 -13.27 2.99 -0.13
CA ALA A 362 -14.15 2.93 1.04
C ALA A 362 -13.62 1.88 2.02
N LEU A 363 -14.23 1.74 3.21
CA LEU A 363 -13.87 0.66 4.14
C LEU A 363 -14.38 -0.70 3.66
N GLU A 364 -13.79 -1.79 4.19
CA GLU A 364 -14.06 -3.17 3.80
C GLU A 364 -15.50 -3.63 4.10
N GLU A 365 -16.16 -3.03 5.11
CA GLU A 365 -17.56 -3.31 5.44
C GLU A 365 -18.55 -2.75 4.39
N SER A 366 -18.07 -2.08 3.37
CA SER A 366 -18.91 -1.51 2.32
C SER A 366 -19.52 -2.58 1.45
N THR A 367 -20.77 -2.34 1.04
CA THR A 367 -21.53 -3.21 0.12
C THR A 367 -21.89 -2.45 -1.14
N VAL A 368 -21.69 -3.07 -2.29
CA VAL A 368 -22.12 -2.56 -3.59
C VAL A 368 -23.01 -3.59 -4.25
N GLY A 369 -24.23 -3.19 -4.56
CA GLY A 369 -25.21 -4.00 -5.25
C GLY A 369 -24.90 -4.16 -6.75
N PHE A 370 -25.57 -5.11 -7.36
CA PHE A 370 -25.50 -5.34 -8.80
C PHE A 370 -26.47 -4.40 -9.54
N PHE A 371 -25.92 -3.55 -10.40
CA PHE A 371 -26.65 -2.66 -11.28
C PHE A 371 -26.34 -2.99 -12.74
N GLU A 372 -27.38 -3.12 -13.56
CA GLU A 372 -27.21 -3.32 -15.00
C GLU A 372 -26.75 -2.05 -15.70
N ASP A 373 -27.25 -0.89 -15.23
CA ASP A 373 -26.94 0.42 -15.80
C ASP A 373 -26.65 1.47 -14.73
N VAL A 374 -25.71 2.36 -15.04
CA VAL A 374 -25.39 3.57 -14.26
C VAL A 374 -25.66 4.79 -15.13
N PHE A 375 -26.71 5.51 -14.79
CA PHE A 375 -27.07 6.75 -15.49
C PHE A 375 -26.58 7.97 -14.71
N VAL A 376 -25.95 8.90 -15.41
CA VAL A 376 -25.34 10.07 -14.79
C VAL A 376 -25.70 11.33 -15.58
N ASP A 377 -26.28 12.30 -14.89
CA ASP A 377 -26.38 13.67 -15.37
C ASP A 377 -25.71 14.60 -14.37
N VAL A 378 -24.40 14.77 -14.56
CA VAL A 378 -23.49 15.57 -13.75
C VAL A 378 -22.57 16.30 -14.71
N GLY A 379 -22.34 17.58 -14.52
CA GLY A 379 -21.37 18.31 -15.33
C GLY A 379 -21.47 19.80 -15.17
N ASP A 380 -20.35 20.49 -15.39
CA ASP A 380 -20.27 21.95 -15.35
C ASP A 380 -20.98 22.55 -16.56
N GLU A 381 -21.85 23.49 -16.29
CA GLU A 381 -22.62 24.29 -17.26
C GLU A 381 -21.75 25.19 -18.16
N GLN A 382 -20.43 25.19 -18.03
CA GLN A 382 -19.52 26.15 -18.65
C GLN A 382 -18.85 25.69 -19.94
N SER A 383 -19.30 24.62 -20.59
CA SER A 383 -18.78 24.30 -21.92
C SER A 383 -19.44 25.20 -22.97
N ILE A 384 -18.70 26.21 -23.40
CA ILE A 384 -19.05 27.26 -24.38
C ILE A 384 -19.42 26.71 -25.80
N GLU A 385 -19.35 25.40 -26.00
CA GLU A 385 -19.44 24.78 -27.34
C GLU A 385 -20.85 24.42 -27.81
N ASN A 386 -21.89 24.46 -26.97
CA ASN A 386 -23.25 24.14 -27.40
C ASN A 386 -24.25 25.28 -27.10
N ASN A 387 -24.75 25.94 -28.15
CA ASN A 387 -25.75 27.02 -28.16
C ASN A 387 -27.17 26.59 -27.73
N LEU A 388 -27.38 25.41 -27.13
CA LEU A 388 -28.64 25.01 -26.51
C LEU A 388 -28.67 25.51 -25.08
N SER A 389 -29.78 26.06 -24.59
CA SER A 389 -29.88 26.45 -23.18
C SER A 389 -29.56 25.24 -22.29
N THR A 390 -28.82 25.46 -21.19
CA THR A 390 -28.42 24.43 -20.22
C THR A 390 -29.58 23.52 -19.82
N PHE A 391 -30.75 24.07 -19.58
CA PHE A 391 -31.99 23.32 -19.29
C PHE A 391 -32.33 22.30 -20.37
N SER A 392 -32.29 22.69 -21.66
CA SER A 392 -32.70 21.79 -22.78
C SER A 392 -31.75 20.60 -22.92
N SER A 393 -30.44 20.80 -22.69
CA SER A 393 -29.44 19.72 -22.74
C SER A 393 -29.60 18.72 -21.60
N HIS A 394 -29.79 19.20 -20.36
CA HIS A 394 -30.10 18.36 -19.21
C HIS A 394 -31.41 17.58 -19.40
N MET A 395 -32.47 18.25 -19.88
CA MET A 395 -33.75 17.62 -20.10
C MET A 395 -33.67 16.52 -21.17
N THR A 396 -32.96 16.76 -22.27
CA THR A 396 -32.76 15.73 -23.31
C THR A 396 -32.06 14.50 -22.73
N ASN A 397 -31.05 14.68 -21.88
CA ASN A 397 -30.36 13.57 -21.22
C ASN A 397 -31.28 12.84 -20.23
N ILE A 398 -32.08 13.58 -19.44
CA ILE A 398 -33.06 12.99 -18.52
C ILE A 398 -34.11 12.15 -19.25
N ILE A 399 -34.60 12.61 -20.43
CA ILE A 399 -35.52 11.86 -21.27
C ILE A 399 -34.87 10.55 -21.75
N ASP A 400 -33.61 10.60 -22.19
CA ASP A 400 -32.87 9.39 -22.60
C ASP A 400 -32.66 8.41 -21.44
N ILE A 401 -32.34 8.93 -20.25
CA ILE A 401 -32.24 8.14 -19.00
C ILE A 401 -33.59 7.48 -18.68
N LEU A 402 -34.69 8.24 -18.68
CA LEU A 402 -36.03 7.73 -18.40
C LEU A 402 -36.44 6.58 -19.32
N ASN A 403 -36.13 6.68 -20.60
CA ASN A 403 -36.45 5.66 -21.59
C ASN A 403 -35.67 4.35 -21.41
N LYS A 404 -34.52 4.41 -20.78
CA LYS A 404 -33.59 3.26 -20.56
C LYS A 404 -33.64 2.70 -19.15
N THR A 405 -34.17 3.44 -18.20
CA THR A 405 -34.19 3.07 -16.77
C THR A 405 -35.10 1.88 -16.51
N ASN A 406 -34.59 0.96 -15.71
CA ASN A 406 -35.31 -0.18 -15.15
C ASN A 406 -35.03 -0.30 -13.62
N ASN A 407 -35.61 -1.33 -12.98
CA ASN A 407 -35.46 -1.55 -11.54
C ASN A 407 -34.05 -1.98 -11.10
N LYS A 408 -33.14 -2.22 -12.03
CA LYS A 408 -31.71 -2.53 -11.76
C LYS A 408 -30.78 -1.38 -12.16
N SER A 409 -31.34 -0.20 -12.36
CA SER A 409 -30.59 1.00 -12.68
C SER A 409 -30.27 1.82 -11.43
N ILE A 410 -29.08 2.44 -11.41
CA ILE A 410 -28.77 3.53 -10.49
C ILE A 410 -28.69 4.85 -11.26
N ILE A 411 -29.32 5.89 -10.73
CA ILE A 411 -29.48 7.19 -11.36
C ILE A 411 -28.83 8.26 -10.49
N LEU A 412 -27.93 9.03 -11.07
CA LEU A 412 -27.17 10.09 -10.40
C LEU A 412 -27.44 11.43 -11.14
N LEU A 413 -28.24 12.30 -10.54
CA LEU A 413 -28.63 13.58 -11.14
C LEU A 413 -28.14 14.76 -10.31
N ASP A 414 -27.41 15.67 -10.92
CA ASP A 414 -26.98 16.91 -10.29
C ASP A 414 -27.92 18.06 -10.73
N GLU A 415 -28.39 18.84 -9.77
CA GLU A 415 -29.27 20.01 -9.96
C GLU A 415 -30.47 19.74 -10.84
N LEU A 416 -31.31 18.75 -10.44
CA LEU A 416 -32.48 18.33 -11.20
C LEU A 416 -33.36 19.51 -11.60
N CYS A 417 -33.61 19.67 -12.94
CA CYS A 417 -34.38 20.73 -13.56
C CYS A 417 -33.92 22.17 -13.27
N SER A 418 -32.62 22.39 -12.96
CA SER A 418 -32.08 23.74 -12.87
C SER A 418 -32.09 24.48 -14.21
N GLY A 419 -32.05 25.82 -14.19
CA GLY A 419 -31.98 26.65 -15.39
C GLY A 419 -33.33 27.01 -16.03
N THR A 420 -34.47 26.82 -15.32
CA THR A 420 -35.80 27.30 -15.69
C THR A 420 -36.45 28.10 -14.56
N ASP A 421 -37.69 28.52 -14.70
CA ASP A 421 -38.45 29.14 -13.62
C ASP A 421 -38.47 28.22 -12.38
N PRO A 422 -38.16 28.72 -11.19
CA PRO A 422 -38.07 27.90 -9.99
C PRO A 422 -39.34 27.11 -9.67
N SER A 423 -40.52 27.68 -9.88
CA SER A 423 -41.80 27.01 -9.60
C SER A 423 -42.07 25.89 -10.61
N GLU A 424 -41.81 26.12 -11.91
CA GLU A 424 -41.94 25.12 -12.95
C GLU A 424 -40.91 24.00 -12.78
N GLY A 425 -39.65 24.35 -12.46
CA GLY A 425 -38.57 23.41 -12.21
C GLY A 425 -38.85 22.48 -11.03
N ALA A 426 -39.39 23.03 -9.93
CA ALA A 426 -39.77 22.25 -8.77
C ALA A 426 -40.89 21.24 -9.06
N VAL A 427 -41.99 21.66 -9.72
CA VAL A 427 -43.12 20.79 -10.06
C VAL A 427 -42.67 19.69 -11.04
N LEU A 428 -41.89 20.05 -12.06
CA LEU A 428 -41.34 19.09 -13.02
C LEU A 428 -40.41 18.06 -12.34
N SER A 429 -39.58 18.51 -11.44
CA SER A 429 -38.70 17.63 -10.67
C SER A 429 -39.48 16.61 -9.83
N ILE A 430 -40.56 17.05 -9.14
CA ILE A 430 -41.42 16.14 -8.37
C ILE A 430 -42.07 15.09 -9.29
N ALA A 431 -42.58 15.51 -10.45
CA ALA A 431 -43.19 14.59 -11.44
C ALA A 431 -42.16 13.56 -11.96
N LEU A 432 -40.91 13.97 -12.21
CA LEU A 432 -39.82 13.09 -12.60
C LEU A 432 -39.44 12.10 -11.46
N LEU A 433 -39.36 12.58 -10.23
CA LEU A 433 -39.07 11.73 -9.05
C LEU A 433 -40.17 10.67 -8.89
N GLU A 434 -41.45 11.01 -8.99
CA GLU A 434 -42.57 10.04 -8.97
C GLU A 434 -42.46 9.02 -10.11
N LYS A 435 -42.03 9.42 -11.28
CA LYS A 435 -41.82 8.50 -12.41
C LYS A 435 -40.68 7.53 -12.14
N PHE A 436 -39.53 7.98 -11.62
CA PHE A 436 -38.39 7.11 -11.25
C PHE A 436 -38.73 6.17 -10.10
N LYS A 437 -39.51 6.62 -9.10
CA LYS A 437 -40.03 5.78 -8.03
C LYS A 437 -40.90 4.64 -8.60
N ASN A 438 -41.78 4.93 -9.53
CA ASN A 438 -42.63 3.92 -10.20
C ASN A 438 -41.83 2.91 -11.03
N LEU A 439 -40.60 3.26 -11.45
CA LEU A 439 -39.65 2.35 -12.10
C LEU A 439 -38.81 1.57 -11.11
N ASN A 440 -38.96 1.82 -9.81
CA ASN A 440 -38.15 1.23 -8.71
C ASN A 440 -36.63 1.38 -8.93
N ALA A 441 -36.17 2.52 -9.45
CA ALA A 441 -34.79 2.79 -9.73
C ALA A 441 -34.09 3.38 -8.48
N THR A 442 -32.90 2.90 -8.12
CA THR A 442 -32.10 3.51 -7.05
C THR A 442 -31.61 4.88 -7.48
N MET A 443 -31.82 5.92 -6.66
CA MET A 443 -31.50 7.28 -7.06
C MET A 443 -30.70 8.05 -6.02
N LEU A 444 -29.76 8.87 -6.50
CA LEU A 444 -29.10 9.94 -5.76
C LEU A 444 -29.22 11.22 -6.60
N CYS A 445 -29.89 12.23 -6.06
CA CYS A 445 -30.14 13.48 -6.77
C CYS A 445 -29.78 14.68 -5.92
N THR A 446 -29.29 15.75 -6.54
CA THR A 446 -29.10 17.03 -5.85
C THR A 446 -30.14 18.05 -6.31
N THR A 447 -30.53 18.93 -5.43
CA THR A 447 -31.44 20.02 -5.71
C THR A 447 -31.31 21.19 -4.77
N HIS A 448 -31.76 22.35 -5.17
CA HIS A 448 -31.87 23.53 -4.31
C HIS A 448 -33.34 24.01 -4.14
N TYR A 449 -34.33 23.29 -4.72
CA TYR A 449 -35.73 23.63 -4.60
C TYR A 449 -36.31 23.26 -3.23
N PRO A 450 -36.90 24.22 -2.46
CA PRO A 450 -37.51 23.94 -1.16
C PRO A 450 -38.70 22.96 -1.23
N GLU A 451 -39.46 22.98 -2.30
CA GLU A 451 -40.65 22.14 -2.52
C GLU A 451 -40.31 20.65 -2.51
N ILE A 452 -39.15 20.30 -3.06
CA ILE A 452 -38.66 18.92 -3.10
C ILE A 452 -38.28 18.44 -1.71
N LYS A 453 -37.78 19.32 -0.83
CA LYS A 453 -37.52 18.98 0.58
C LYS A 453 -38.79 18.52 1.30
N ASN A 454 -39.89 19.24 1.11
CA ASN A 454 -41.19 18.91 1.69
C ASN A 454 -41.71 17.60 1.12
N TYR A 455 -41.68 17.43 -0.22
CA TYR A 455 -42.04 16.19 -0.89
C TYR A 455 -41.30 14.97 -0.32
N CYS A 456 -39.98 15.09 -0.04
CA CYS A 456 -39.19 14.00 0.55
C CYS A 456 -39.57 13.67 1.98
N PHE A 457 -40.10 14.61 2.76
CA PHE A 457 -40.59 14.32 4.12
C PHE A 457 -41.85 13.46 4.11
N GLU A 458 -42.71 13.64 3.06
CA GLU A 458 -43.93 12.90 2.89
C GLU A 458 -43.73 11.55 2.17
N SER A 459 -42.57 11.37 1.54
CA SER A 459 -42.24 10.18 0.75
C SER A 459 -41.60 9.08 1.63
N GLU A 460 -42.09 7.85 1.50
CA GLU A 460 -41.47 6.67 2.04
C GLU A 460 -40.26 6.18 1.20
N TYR A 461 -40.15 6.66 -0.06
CA TYR A 461 -39.16 6.21 -1.03
C TYR A 461 -37.91 7.09 -1.05
N TYR A 462 -38.08 8.40 -0.88
CA TYR A 462 -37.03 9.39 -0.90
C TYR A 462 -36.71 9.90 0.49
N LYS A 463 -35.45 10.01 0.83
CA LYS A 463 -34.98 10.62 2.09
C LYS A 463 -34.21 11.90 1.82
N ASN A 464 -34.46 12.91 2.64
CA ASN A 464 -33.65 14.11 2.64
C ASN A 464 -32.23 13.80 3.11
N SER A 465 -31.26 14.46 2.50
CA SER A 465 -29.87 14.47 2.94
C SER A 465 -29.24 15.83 2.66
N SER A 466 -28.13 16.11 3.29
CA SER A 466 -27.45 17.40 3.13
C SER A 466 -25.95 17.31 3.32
N MET A 467 -25.26 18.34 2.84
CA MET A 467 -23.86 18.58 3.17
C MET A 467 -23.79 19.53 4.37
N GLU A 468 -23.01 19.17 5.37
CA GLU A 468 -22.78 19.99 6.55
C GLU A 468 -22.00 21.26 6.21
N PHE A 469 -22.38 22.36 6.85
CA PHE A 469 -21.71 23.67 6.71
C PHE A 469 -21.45 24.24 8.09
N ASP A 470 -20.20 24.66 8.35
CA ASP A 470 -19.80 25.32 9.57
C ASP A 470 -20.13 26.83 9.45
N PHE A 471 -21.16 27.24 10.16
CA PHE A 471 -21.64 28.62 10.13
C PHE A 471 -20.78 29.57 10.97
N GLU A 472 -19.97 29.04 11.88
CA GLU A 472 -19.04 29.89 12.65
C GLU A 472 -17.84 30.29 11.81
N LYS A 473 -17.28 29.32 11.08
CA LYS A 473 -16.10 29.52 10.22
C LYS A 473 -16.43 29.92 8.79
N LEU A 474 -17.74 29.95 8.41
CA LEU A 474 -18.23 30.16 7.04
C LEU A 474 -17.56 29.23 6.01
N LYS A 475 -17.36 27.96 6.37
CA LYS A 475 -16.71 26.98 5.50
C LYS A 475 -17.52 25.69 5.44
N PRO A 476 -17.56 25.01 4.28
CA PRO A 476 -18.12 23.66 4.22
C PRO A 476 -17.22 22.70 5.01
N THR A 477 -17.85 21.76 5.74
CA THR A 477 -17.15 20.65 6.41
C THR A 477 -16.99 19.46 5.49
N TYR A 478 -17.73 19.43 4.36
CA TYR A 478 -17.83 18.33 3.40
C TYR A 478 -18.34 17.01 4.01
N ARG A 479 -18.94 17.06 5.21
CA ARG A 479 -19.62 15.90 5.81
C ARG A 479 -21.01 15.74 5.22
N PHE A 480 -21.35 14.49 4.89
CA PHE A 480 -22.65 14.11 4.35
C PHE A 480 -23.57 13.58 5.46
N ILE A 481 -24.75 14.15 5.58
CA ILE A 481 -25.75 13.82 6.62
C ILE A 481 -27.01 13.29 5.94
N ILE A 482 -27.42 12.07 6.30
CA ILE A 482 -28.65 11.44 5.83
C ILE A 482 -29.78 11.71 6.82
N GLY A 483 -31.00 11.95 6.31
CA GLY A 483 -32.21 12.18 7.12
C GLY A 483 -32.48 13.65 7.43
N LEU A 484 -31.56 14.55 7.14
CA LEU A 484 -31.74 15.99 7.35
C LEU A 484 -31.62 16.80 6.06
N PRO A 485 -32.56 17.70 5.74
CA PRO A 485 -32.42 18.64 4.66
C PRO A 485 -31.41 19.74 5.00
N GLY A 486 -30.73 20.23 3.97
CA GLY A 486 -29.85 21.40 4.11
C GLY A 486 -30.62 22.69 4.38
N LYS A 487 -30.06 23.54 5.23
CA LYS A 487 -30.58 24.89 5.48
C LYS A 487 -30.09 25.84 4.39
N SER A 488 -30.99 26.71 3.93
CA SER A 488 -30.64 27.86 3.10
C SER A 488 -30.28 29.02 4.04
N ASN A 489 -29.03 29.38 4.14
CA ASN A 489 -28.56 30.40 5.11
C ASN A 489 -27.89 31.60 4.42
N ALA A 490 -28.40 31.97 3.23
CA ALA A 490 -27.86 33.09 2.46
C ALA A 490 -27.83 34.39 3.28
N ILE A 491 -28.89 34.67 4.05
CA ILE A 491 -29.00 35.89 4.88
C ILE A 491 -27.93 35.90 5.97
N ASN A 492 -27.76 34.79 6.71
CA ASN A 492 -26.76 34.71 7.77
C ASN A 492 -25.32 34.80 7.23
N ILE A 493 -25.06 34.18 6.06
CA ILE A 493 -23.77 34.32 5.38
C ILE A 493 -23.52 35.75 4.94
N SER A 494 -24.53 36.41 4.35
CA SER A 494 -24.42 37.84 3.95
C SER A 494 -24.18 38.76 5.12
N ALA A 495 -24.84 38.54 6.26
CA ALA A 495 -24.60 39.28 7.49
C ALA A 495 -23.14 39.18 7.95
N LYS A 496 -22.58 37.96 7.97
CA LYS A 496 -21.18 37.75 8.37
C LYS A 496 -20.15 38.26 7.35
N LEU A 497 -20.53 38.37 6.08
CA LEU A 497 -19.72 38.97 5.03
C LEU A 497 -19.74 40.51 5.06
N GLY A 498 -20.57 41.11 5.94
CA GLY A 498 -20.61 42.54 6.15
C GLY A 498 -21.70 43.28 5.40
N LEU A 499 -22.78 42.58 4.95
CA LEU A 499 -23.95 43.24 4.40
C LEU A 499 -24.62 44.08 5.50
N GLU A 500 -25.11 45.28 5.12
CA GLU A 500 -25.72 46.23 6.04
C GLU A 500 -26.89 45.62 6.84
N GLN A 501 -26.90 45.86 8.17
CA GLN A 501 -27.85 45.25 9.10
C GLN A 501 -29.31 45.55 8.74
N SER A 502 -29.59 46.76 8.23
CA SER A 502 -30.92 47.18 7.74
C SER A 502 -31.46 46.27 6.64
N ILE A 503 -30.58 45.88 5.69
CA ILE A 503 -30.94 44.99 4.57
C ILE A 503 -31.19 43.56 5.11
N ILE A 504 -30.40 43.14 6.09
CA ILE A 504 -30.53 41.83 6.74
C ILE A 504 -31.88 41.71 7.46
N GLU A 505 -32.26 42.76 8.23
CA GLU A 505 -33.51 42.80 8.98
C GLU A 505 -34.74 42.82 8.03
N GLU A 506 -34.65 43.61 6.98
CA GLU A 506 -35.71 43.64 5.95
C GLU A 506 -35.86 42.27 5.22
N ALA A 507 -34.76 41.67 4.80
CA ALA A 507 -34.79 40.36 4.15
C ALA A 507 -35.32 39.26 5.10
N SER A 508 -34.94 39.32 6.38
CA SER A 508 -35.43 38.39 7.40
C SER A 508 -36.93 38.54 7.66
N SER A 509 -37.46 39.79 7.70
CA SER A 509 -38.86 40.05 7.89
C SER A 509 -39.72 39.54 6.74
N LEU A 510 -39.23 39.65 5.51
CA LEU A 510 -39.90 39.12 4.30
C LEU A 510 -39.95 37.59 4.26
N LEU A 511 -38.96 36.90 4.84
CA LEU A 511 -38.92 35.44 4.97
C LEU A 511 -39.82 34.90 6.10
N GLU A 512 -39.96 35.64 7.21
CA GLU A 512 -40.74 35.19 8.37
C GLU A 512 -42.24 35.05 8.14
N VAL A 513 -42.77 35.65 7.09
CA VAL A 513 -44.20 35.59 6.78
C VAL A 513 -44.66 34.17 6.34
N ASN A 514 -43.76 33.30 5.90
CA ASN A 514 -44.13 32.02 5.26
C ASN A 514 -43.72 30.70 5.97
N THR A 515 -42.95 30.71 7.09
CA THR A 515 -42.27 29.44 7.45
C THR A 515 -42.03 29.14 8.96
N LYS A 516 -42.75 29.77 9.90
CA LYS A 516 -42.34 29.77 11.35
C LYS A 516 -42.40 28.45 12.12
N GLU A 517 -43.30 27.52 11.87
CA GLU A 517 -43.47 26.35 12.78
C GLU A 517 -42.64 25.14 12.40
N ASN A 518 -42.46 24.82 11.13
CA ASN A 518 -41.75 23.66 10.65
C ASN A 518 -40.19 23.80 10.83
N ASN A 519 -39.67 25.01 10.71
CA ASN A 519 -38.21 25.24 10.79
C ASN A 519 -37.65 25.07 12.22
N LEU A 520 -38.42 25.42 13.28
CA LEU A 520 -37.98 25.27 14.68
C LEU A 520 -37.83 23.80 15.11
N PHE A 521 -38.71 22.90 14.61
CA PHE A 521 -38.62 21.48 14.90
C PHE A 521 -37.43 20.82 14.17
N ILE A 522 -37.25 21.19 12.91
CA ILE A 522 -36.09 20.75 12.08
C ILE A 522 -34.78 21.20 12.71
N ASP A 523 -34.75 22.41 13.29
CA ASP A 523 -33.54 22.96 13.94
C ASP A 523 -33.14 22.16 15.16
N LYS A 524 -34.09 21.87 16.06
CA LYS A 524 -33.84 21.05 17.26
C LYS A 524 -33.45 19.62 16.92
N LEU A 525 -34.09 19.03 15.90
CA LEU A 525 -33.75 17.68 15.44
C LEU A 525 -32.34 17.66 14.84
N SER A 526 -31.98 18.67 14.04
CA SER A 526 -30.66 18.83 13.44
C SER A 526 -29.56 18.96 14.50
N GLU A 527 -29.83 19.71 15.58
CA GLU A 527 -28.89 19.88 16.68
C GLU A 527 -28.69 18.59 17.47
N SER A 528 -29.76 17.87 17.76
CA SER A 528 -29.70 16.56 18.42
C SER A 528 -28.94 15.53 17.59
N ILE A 529 -29.17 15.44 16.28
CA ILE A 529 -28.46 14.50 15.41
C ILE A 529 -26.98 14.83 15.35
N ARG A 530 -26.59 16.13 15.25
CA ARG A 530 -25.18 16.53 15.31
C ARG A 530 -24.51 16.12 16.61
N GLU A 531 -25.20 16.25 17.74
CA GLU A 531 -24.67 15.85 19.04
C GLU A 531 -24.48 14.32 19.12
N TYR A 532 -25.43 13.53 18.57
CA TYR A 532 -25.29 12.08 18.47
C TYR A 532 -24.16 11.66 17.54
N ASP A 533 -24.04 12.28 16.37
CA ASP A 533 -22.97 11.98 15.41
C ASP A 533 -21.59 12.29 15.99
N TYR A 534 -21.43 13.43 16.68
CA TYR A 534 -20.19 13.78 17.39
C TYR A 534 -19.83 12.74 18.47
N LYS A 535 -20.83 12.29 19.24
CA LYS A 535 -20.63 11.25 20.26
C LYS A 535 -20.23 9.91 19.61
N LEU A 536 -20.87 9.54 18.50
CA LEU A 536 -20.52 8.33 17.76
C LEU A 536 -19.11 8.39 17.19
N GLU A 537 -18.71 9.53 16.63
CA GLU A 537 -17.36 9.72 16.12
C GLU A 537 -16.29 9.62 17.22
N TYR A 538 -16.57 10.21 18.39
CA TYR A 538 -15.72 10.08 19.56
C TYR A 538 -15.60 8.62 20.03
N ILE A 539 -16.71 7.89 20.09
CA ILE A 539 -16.73 6.46 20.46
C ILE A 539 -15.93 5.63 19.46
N ASN A 540 -16.14 5.84 18.14
CA ASN A 540 -15.42 5.10 17.11
C ASN A 540 -13.91 5.38 17.16
N LYS A 541 -13.50 6.63 17.36
CA LYS A 541 -12.09 6.98 17.52
C LYS A 541 -11.47 6.30 18.75
N THR A 542 -12.22 6.22 19.86
CA THR A 542 -11.75 5.55 21.06
C THR A 542 -11.65 4.03 20.84
N LEU A 543 -12.56 3.43 20.06
CA LEU A 543 -12.49 2.01 19.69
C LEU A 543 -11.27 1.73 18.80
N ASP A 544 -11.00 2.56 17.81
CA ASP A 544 -9.81 2.43 16.97
C ASP A 544 -8.51 2.51 17.80
N GLU A 545 -8.44 3.44 18.78
CA GLU A 545 -7.31 3.54 19.71
C GLU A 545 -7.18 2.30 20.61
N ILE A 546 -8.30 1.70 21.03
CA ILE A 546 -8.32 0.46 21.82
C ILE A 546 -7.82 -0.72 20.98
N ASP A 547 -8.22 -0.82 19.71
CA ASP A 547 -7.81 -1.89 18.82
C ASP A 547 -6.30 -1.79 18.50
N GLU A 548 -5.74 -0.60 18.26
CA GLU A 548 -4.30 -0.39 18.11
C GLU A 548 -3.50 -0.82 19.36
N VAL A 549 -3.99 -0.46 20.55
CA VAL A 549 -3.37 -0.86 21.82
C VAL A 549 -3.43 -2.37 22.00
N LYS A 550 -4.54 -3.00 21.63
CA LYS A 550 -4.73 -4.45 21.70
C LYS A 550 -3.76 -5.19 20.77
N GLU A 551 -3.64 -4.77 19.53
CA GLU A 551 -2.71 -5.35 18.55
C GLU A 551 -1.24 -5.22 19.01
N THR A 552 -0.90 -4.05 19.57
CA THR A 552 0.42 -3.82 20.15
C THR A 552 0.69 -4.73 21.34
N LEU A 553 -0.32 -4.96 22.19
CA LEU A 553 -0.23 -5.83 23.35
C LEU A 553 -0.07 -7.30 22.93
N GLU A 554 -0.83 -7.76 21.94
CA GLU A 554 -0.73 -9.12 21.40
C GLU A 554 0.66 -9.37 20.78
N THR A 555 1.17 -8.41 20.01
CA THR A 555 2.53 -8.48 19.44
C THR A 555 3.61 -8.54 20.52
N ASN A 556 3.47 -7.76 21.58
CA ASN A 556 4.42 -7.76 22.70
C ASN A 556 4.33 -9.05 23.53
N LEU A 557 3.15 -9.62 23.72
CA LEU A 557 2.96 -10.92 24.37
C LEU A 557 3.66 -12.03 23.57
N GLN A 558 3.50 -12.04 22.26
CA GLN A 558 4.13 -13.03 21.40
C GLN A 558 5.67 -12.94 21.48
N LYS A 559 6.22 -11.72 21.39
CA LYS A 559 7.67 -11.50 21.57
C LYS A 559 8.16 -11.91 22.96
N TYR A 560 7.37 -11.69 23.99
CA TYR A 560 7.69 -12.11 25.34
C TYR A 560 7.70 -13.63 25.49
N GLU A 561 6.75 -14.33 24.88
CA GLU A 561 6.71 -15.79 24.87
C GLU A 561 7.91 -16.39 24.10
N GLU A 562 8.23 -15.83 22.93
CA GLU A 562 9.42 -16.23 22.16
C GLU A 562 10.72 -16.01 22.95
N TYR A 563 10.87 -14.85 23.60
CA TYR A 563 12.04 -14.55 24.45
C TYR A 563 12.11 -15.50 25.65
N LYS A 564 10.99 -15.79 26.28
CA LYS A 564 10.90 -16.74 27.39
C LYS A 564 11.30 -18.14 26.96
N GLU A 565 10.85 -18.61 25.79
CA GLU A 565 11.27 -19.92 25.25
C GLU A 565 12.76 -19.97 24.92
N SER A 566 13.32 -18.92 24.32
CA SER A 566 14.76 -18.85 24.06
C SER A 566 15.57 -18.92 25.36
N LEU A 567 15.18 -18.15 26.38
CA LEU A 567 15.82 -18.14 27.69
C LEU A 567 15.80 -19.52 28.37
N TYR A 568 14.67 -20.23 28.29
CA TYR A 568 14.57 -21.60 28.81
C TYR A 568 15.44 -22.59 28.05
N ASN A 569 15.58 -22.43 26.73
CA ASN A 569 16.43 -23.27 25.91
C ASN A 569 17.93 -23.03 26.26
N ASP A 570 18.36 -21.77 26.38
CA ASP A 570 19.71 -21.39 26.73
C ASP A 570 20.08 -21.89 28.12
N LEU A 571 19.20 -21.71 29.09
CA LEU A 571 19.39 -22.22 30.46
C LEU A 571 19.49 -23.75 30.51
N SER A 572 18.70 -24.45 29.68
CA SER A 572 18.75 -25.91 29.62
C SER A 572 20.01 -26.44 28.96
N ILE A 573 20.59 -25.72 27.99
CA ILE A 573 21.87 -26.04 27.35
C ILE A 573 23.02 -25.83 28.35
N GLU A 574 23.02 -24.69 29.06
CA GLU A 574 24.04 -24.37 30.08
C GLU A 574 24.04 -25.38 31.22
N LEU A 575 22.87 -25.76 31.77
CA LEU A 575 22.72 -26.77 32.81
C LEU A 575 23.18 -28.16 32.34
N ASN A 576 22.86 -28.53 31.11
CA ASN A 576 23.32 -29.81 30.55
C ASN A 576 24.84 -29.83 30.39
N LYS A 577 25.47 -28.72 30.01
CA LYS A 577 26.92 -28.59 29.91
C LYS A 577 27.58 -28.71 31.28
N GLN A 578 27.09 -28.02 32.30
CA GLN A 578 27.60 -28.11 33.67
C GLN A 578 27.48 -29.53 34.25
N ILE A 579 26.42 -30.27 33.92
CA ILE A 579 26.26 -31.67 34.33
C ILE A 579 27.27 -32.55 33.59
N GLU A 580 27.58 -32.32 32.35
CA GLU A 580 28.57 -33.08 31.57
C GLU A 580 29.98 -32.79 32.07
N ASP A 581 30.34 -31.52 32.33
CA ASP A 581 31.60 -31.11 32.89
C ASP A 581 31.85 -31.76 34.28
N LYS A 582 30.82 -31.77 35.14
CA LYS A 582 30.89 -32.43 36.45
C LYS A 582 30.97 -33.96 36.36
N LYS A 583 30.39 -34.57 35.35
CA LYS A 583 30.51 -36.01 35.09
C LYS A 583 31.91 -36.40 34.64
N GLU A 584 32.57 -35.58 33.82
CA GLU A 584 33.95 -35.77 33.39
C GLU A 584 34.92 -35.60 34.57
N GLU A 585 34.75 -34.56 35.40
CA GLU A 585 35.51 -34.31 36.60
C GLU A 585 35.43 -35.49 37.58
N MET A 586 34.23 -36.05 37.74
CA MET A 586 34.02 -37.24 38.59
C MET A 586 34.64 -38.53 38.02
N LEU A 587 34.68 -38.67 36.70
CA LEU A 587 35.35 -39.78 36.02
C LEU A 587 36.87 -39.68 36.10
N GLU A 588 37.46 -38.47 36.12
CA GLU A 588 38.88 -38.25 36.35
C GLU A 588 39.27 -38.57 37.79
N ILE A 589 38.52 -38.09 38.77
CA ILE A 589 38.73 -38.41 40.20
C ILE A 589 38.61 -39.93 40.42
N TYR A 590 37.65 -40.59 39.74
CA TYR A 590 37.54 -42.04 39.82
C TYR A 590 38.76 -42.80 39.23
N LYS A 591 39.35 -42.31 38.14
CA LYS A 591 40.53 -42.87 37.53
C LYS A 591 41.72 -42.74 38.50
N GLU A 592 41.94 -41.59 39.18
CA GLU A 592 42.92 -41.36 40.14
C GLU A 592 42.75 -42.22 41.42
N PHE A 593 41.53 -42.46 41.88
CA PHE A 593 41.22 -43.34 43.01
C PHE A 593 41.36 -44.84 42.69
N LYS A 594 41.13 -45.23 41.42
CA LYS A 594 41.23 -46.64 40.96
C LYS A 594 42.66 -47.19 41.08
N ASP A 595 43.62 -46.32 40.97
CA ASP A 595 45.02 -46.67 41.14
C ASP A 595 45.46 -46.82 42.65
N ASN A 596 44.58 -46.42 43.60
CA ASN A 596 44.90 -46.41 45.02
C ASN A 596 43.97 -47.18 45.98
N THR A 597 42.77 -47.62 45.58
CA THR A 597 41.82 -48.37 46.47
C THR A 597 40.76 -49.14 45.71
N SER A 598 40.35 -50.32 46.26
CA SER A 598 39.37 -51.23 45.67
C SER A 598 37.92 -50.76 45.87
N LEU A 599 37.44 -49.80 45.05
CA LEU A 599 36.02 -49.50 44.90
C LEU A 599 35.39 -50.36 43.79
N LYS A 600 34.15 -50.86 44.04
CA LYS A 600 33.46 -51.77 43.08
C LYS A 600 32.83 -50.98 41.94
N GLN A 601 33.06 -51.41 40.71
CA GLN A 601 32.60 -50.81 39.45
C GLN A 601 31.08 -50.52 39.39
N HIS A 602 30.26 -51.24 40.19
CA HIS A 602 28.82 -51.11 40.16
C HIS A 602 28.35 -49.85 40.90
N GLU A 603 29.03 -49.36 41.93
CA GLU A 603 28.71 -48.15 42.71
C GLU A 603 28.91 -46.88 41.87
N VAL A 604 29.90 -46.84 41.01
CA VAL A 604 30.16 -45.74 40.08
C VAL A 604 29.12 -45.72 38.95
N ASN A 605 28.75 -46.88 38.44
CA ASN A 605 27.69 -46.99 37.40
C ASN A 605 26.32 -46.55 37.95
N GLU A 606 26.05 -46.78 39.26
CA GLU A 606 24.82 -46.35 39.90
C GLU A 606 24.76 -44.82 40.10
N LEU A 607 25.90 -44.20 40.44
CA LEU A 607 26.02 -42.73 40.52
C LEU A 607 25.85 -42.07 39.15
N LEU A 608 26.52 -42.61 38.11
CA LEU A 608 26.36 -42.13 36.73
C LEU A 608 24.92 -42.28 36.21
N HIS A 609 24.25 -43.39 36.54
CA HIS A 609 22.84 -43.62 36.18
C HIS A 609 21.91 -42.64 36.89
N ASN A 610 22.19 -42.24 38.13
CA ASN A 610 21.42 -41.27 38.88
C ASN A 610 21.61 -39.83 38.33
N MET A 611 22.79 -39.48 37.81
CA MET A 611 23.05 -38.23 37.11
C MET A 611 22.28 -38.17 35.76
N ASP A 612 22.27 -39.27 34.97
CA ASP A 612 21.50 -39.35 33.74
C ASP A 612 20.00 -39.32 33.99
N LYS A 613 19.50 -39.85 35.11
CA LYS A 613 18.10 -39.68 35.57
C LYS A 613 17.78 -38.21 35.87
N SER A 614 18.70 -37.46 36.49
CA SER A 614 18.52 -36.04 36.77
C SER A 614 18.45 -35.21 35.48
N LYS A 615 19.25 -35.56 34.45
CA LYS A 615 19.19 -34.96 33.11
C LYS A 615 17.81 -35.16 32.42
N ASN A 616 17.21 -36.32 32.62
CA ASN A 616 15.87 -36.63 32.08
C ASN A 616 14.74 -35.97 32.91
N ASN A 617 14.93 -35.76 34.21
CA ASN A 617 13.94 -35.06 35.06
C ASN A 617 13.84 -33.56 34.73
N ILE A 618 14.90 -32.92 34.24
CA ILE A 618 14.89 -31.52 33.79
C ILE A 618 13.96 -31.39 32.56
N LYS A 619 13.89 -32.38 31.66
CA LYS A 619 12.91 -32.41 30.55
C LYS A 619 11.48 -32.66 31.03
N LEU A 620 11.26 -33.34 32.12
CA LEU A 620 9.89 -33.58 32.68
C LEU A 620 9.36 -32.38 33.44
N HIS A 621 10.20 -31.56 34.08
CA HIS A 621 9.74 -30.33 34.73
C HIS A 621 9.10 -29.29 33.75
N LYS A 622 9.48 -29.32 32.45
CA LYS A 622 8.84 -28.50 31.41
C LYS A 622 7.36 -28.81 31.22
N ARG A 623 6.89 -30.01 31.58
CA ARG A 623 5.46 -30.43 31.44
C ARG A 623 4.62 -30.20 32.68
N LEU A 624 5.22 -29.97 33.86
CA LEU A 624 4.51 -29.88 35.15
C LEU A 624 4.37 -28.46 35.70
N GLN A 625 5.08 -27.47 35.18
CA GLN A 625 4.96 -26.07 35.64
C GLN A 625 3.77 -25.31 35.06
N ASN A 626 3.00 -25.87 34.13
CA ASN A 626 1.80 -25.25 33.55
C ASN A 626 0.48 -25.60 34.26
N GLN A 627 0.51 -26.20 35.48
CA GLN A 627 -0.67 -26.31 36.33
C GLN A 627 -0.43 -25.54 37.63
N PRO A 628 -1.21 -24.49 37.91
CA PRO A 628 -1.14 -23.81 39.21
C PRO A 628 -1.63 -24.75 40.31
N LYS A 629 -0.80 -24.96 41.34
CA LYS A 629 -1.22 -25.65 42.55
C LYS A 629 -2.36 -24.87 43.21
N PHE A 630 -3.51 -25.52 43.37
CA PHE A 630 -4.64 -24.98 44.10
C PHE A 630 -4.32 -25.03 45.62
N ASP A 631 -4.28 -23.85 46.24
CA ASP A 631 -4.30 -23.76 47.69
C ASP A 631 -5.74 -23.49 48.13
N SER A 632 -6.27 -24.37 48.98
CA SER A 632 -7.64 -24.35 49.46
C SER A 632 -7.79 -23.55 50.76
N SER A 633 -7.10 -22.43 50.92
CA SER A 633 -7.28 -21.56 52.06
C SER A 633 -8.66 -20.87 52.02
N GLU A 634 -9.37 -20.87 53.15
CA GLU A 634 -10.68 -20.23 53.26
C GLU A 634 -10.59 -18.72 52.98
N ILE A 635 -11.38 -18.28 51.97
CA ILE A 635 -11.52 -16.86 51.61
C ILE A 635 -12.37 -16.18 52.69
N LYS A 636 -11.88 -15.07 53.27
CA LYS A 636 -12.56 -14.26 54.30
C LYS A 636 -12.97 -12.90 53.73
N VAL A 637 -13.95 -12.28 54.36
CA VAL A 637 -14.34 -10.90 54.05
C VAL A 637 -13.13 -9.98 54.31
N GLY A 638 -12.78 -9.15 53.32
CA GLY A 638 -11.60 -8.28 53.34
C GLY A 638 -10.38 -8.85 52.65
N ASP A 639 -10.36 -10.11 52.23
CA ASP A 639 -9.27 -10.69 51.48
C ASP A 639 -9.21 -10.12 50.05
N ASP A 640 -7.99 -9.90 49.57
CA ASP A 640 -7.75 -9.59 48.17
C ASP A 640 -7.69 -10.87 47.31
N VAL A 641 -8.50 -10.89 46.27
CA VAL A 641 -8.66 -12.05 45.40
C VAL A 641 -8.44 -11.64 43.94
N LEU A 642 -7.86 -12.55 43.14
CA LEU A 642 -7.77 -12.42 41.69
C LEU A 642 -9.01 -13.05 41.07
N VAL A 643 -9.78 -12.29 40.31
CA VAL A 643 -10.92 -12.78 39.52
C VAL A 643 -10.42 -13.41 38.24
N LEU A 644 -10.59 -14.73 38.08
CA LEU A 644 -10.02 -15.50 36.98
C LEU A 644 -10.61 -15.13 35.62
N SER A 645 -11.89 -14.78 35.56
CA SER A 645 -12.59 -14.39 34.34
C SER A 645 -12.16 -13.01 33.80
N TYR A 646 -11.64 -12.13 34.65
CA TYR A 646 -11.23 -10.77 34.29
C TYR A 646 -9.73 -10.51 34.49
N ASN A 647 -9.01 -11.47 35.09
CA ASN A 647 -7.60 -11.40 35.50
C ASN A 647 -7.27 -10.09 36.27
N GLN A 648 -8.21 -9.64 37.12
CA GLN A 648 -8.08 -8.40 37.90
C GLN A 648 -8.20 -8.66 39.39
N ARG A 649 -7.52 -7.84 40.20
CA ARG A 649 -7.63 -7.89 41.68
C ARG A 649 -8.93 -7.28 42.14
N ALA A 650 -9.56 -7.92 43.11
CA ALA A 650 -10.77 -7.45 43.75
C ALA A 650 -10.72 -7.76 45.24
N THR A 651 -11.38 -6.96 46.06
CA THR A 651 -11.50 -7.18 47.53
C THR A 651 -12.85 -7.78 47.82
N VAL A 652 -12.90 -8.81 48.65
CA VAL A 652 -14.15 -9.49 49.08
C VAL A 652 -14.89 -8.61 50.08
N LEU A 653 -16.11 -8.21 49.72
CA LEU A 653 -16.98 -7.39 50.59
C LEU A 653 -17.91 -8.24 51.45
N GLU A 654 -18.47 -9.32 50.90
CA GLU A 654 -19.44 -10.17 51.57
C GLU A 654 -19.40 -11.59 51.02
N ILE A 655 -19.70 -12.58 51.88
CA ILE A 655 -19.72 -13.98 51.48
C ILE A 655 -21.12 -14.54 51.76
N SER A 656 -21.82 -14.90 50.69
CA SER A 656 -23.17 -15.51 50.76
C SER A 656 -23.14 -16.92 50.17
N GLY A 657 -22.89 -17.93 51.02
CA GLY A 657 -22.83 -19.32 50.62
C GLY A 657 -21.70 -19.58 49.56
N ASN A 658 -22.07 -19.88 48.32
CA ASN A 658 -21.14 -20.18 47.24
C ASN A 658 -20.84 -18.97 46.32
N THR A 659 -21.36 -17.78 46.67
CA THR A 659 -21.23 -16.52 45.95
C THR A 659 -20.49 -15.49 46.81
N LEU A 660 -19.57 -14.75 46.21
CA LEU A 660 -18.82 -13.66 46.84
C LEU A 660 -19.29 -12.34 46.22
N GLN A 661 -19.59 -11.36 47.03
CA GLN A 661 -19.66 -9.97 46.60
C GLN A 661 -18.27 -9.37 46.68
N ILE A 662 -17.75 -8.95 45.55
CA ILE A 662 -16.39 -8.40 45.40
C ILE A 662 -16.47 -6.96 44.91
N LYS A 663 -15.47 -6.17 45.30
CA LYS A 663 -15.25 -4.81 44.80
C LYS A 663 -14.04 -4.83 43.86
N MET A 664 -14.29 -4.52 42.57
CA MET A 664 -13.28 -4.43 41.53
C MET A 664 -13.25 -2.98 41.03
N GLY A 665 -12.28 -2.19 41.48
CA GLY A 665 -12.25 -0.76 41.22
C GLY A 665 -13.48 -0.03 41.84
N ALA A 666 -14.27 0.62 40.98
CA ALA A 666 -15.50 1.31 41.36
C ALA A 666 -16.76 0.41 41.34
N MET A 667 -16.68 -0.80 40.79
CA MET A 667 -17.83 -1.70 40.62
C MET A 667 -17.94 -2.79 41.70
N LYS A 668 -19.17 -3.10 42.11
CA LYS A 668 -19.48 -4.25 42.95
C LYS A 668 -20.08 -5.36 42.10
N LEU A 669 -19.50 -6.55 42.15
CA LEU A 669 -19.91 -7.70 41.35
C LEU A 669 -20.15 -8.92 42.26
N SER A 670 -21.12 -9.77 41.91
CA SER A 670 -21.34 -11.05 42.54
C SER A 670 -20.79 -12.17 41.70
N ILE A 671 -19.78 -12.89 42.21
CA ILE A 671 -19.06 -13.94 41.51
C ILE A 671 -19.03 -15.22 42.33
N LYS A 672 -18.97 -16.40 41.69
CA LYS A 672 -18.91 -17.68 42.37
C LYS A 672 -17.51 -17.92 42.97
N LYS A 673 -17.46 -18.53 44.16
CA LYS A 673 -16.18 -18.88 44.84
C LYS A 673 -15.16 -19.61 43.95
N LYS A 674 -15.61 -20.35 42.95
CA LYS A 674 -14.76 -21.08 41.97
C LYS A 674 -14.05 -20.19 40.97
N GLU A 675 -14.48 -18.95 40.83
CA GLU A 675 -13.98 -17.99 39.81
C GLU A 675 -12.99 -16.97 40.38
N VAL A 676 -12.61 -17.14 41.66
CA VAL A 676 -11.65 -16.25 42.33
C VAL A 676 -10.52 -17.04 43.00
N ARG A 677 -9.35 -16.44 43.09
CA ARG A 677 -8.17 -16.99 43.76
C ARG A 677 -7.67 -16.02 44.82
N LYS A 678 -7.39 -16.50 46.01
CA LYS A 678 -6.81 -15.69 47.09
C LYS A 678 -5.37 -15.28 46.73
N LEU A 679 -5.04 -14.00 46.95
CA LEU A 679 -3.69 -13.46 46.84
C LEU A 679 -3.06 -13.42 48.24
N GLU A 680 -1.85 -13.94 48.40
CA GLU A 680 -1.09 -13.82 49.65
C GLU A 680 -0.69 -12.35 49.88
N SER A 681 -0.92 -11.84 51.09
CA SER A 681 -0.54 -10.49 51.50
C SER A 681 0.95 -10.41 51.73
N GLU A 682 1.67 -9.60 50.94
CA GLU A 682 3.01 -9.15 51.27
C GLU A 682 3.00 -8.17 52.47
N PRO A 683 4.02 -8.16 53.33
CA PRO A 683 4.07 -7.30 54.51
C PRO A 683 4.08 -5.81 54.12
N GLU A 684 3.26 -5.03 54.81
CA GLU A 684 3.09 -3.59 54.64
C GLU A 684 4.42 -2.81 54.80
N VAL A 685 4.82 -2.18 53.71
CA VAL A 685 5.73 -1.03 53.74
C VAL A 685 4.88 0.23 53.58
N ALA A 686 4.95 1.10 54.54
CA ALA A 686 4.12 2.31 54.66
C ALA A 686 4.14 3.15 53.39
N LYS A 687 2.98 3.25 52.73
CA LYS A 687 2.78 4.11 51.57
C LYS A 687 2.35 5.51 51.99
N ARG A 688 3.13 6.52 51.65
CA ARG A 688 2.68 7.91 51.58
C ARG A 688 1.71 8.04 50.40
N TYR A 689 0.53 8.51 50.68
CA TYR A 689 -0.49 8.82 49.67
C TYR A 689 -0.06 10.05 48.86
N VAL A 690 0.10 9.86 47.56
CA VAL A 690 0.07 10.93 46.58
C VAL A 690 -1.11 10.61 45.66
N SER A 691 -2.08 11.50 45.59
CA SER A 691 -3.22 11.41 44.68
C SER A 691 -2.73 11.73 43.26
N THR A 692 -2.78 10.74 42.36
CA THR A 692 -2.51 10.98 40.92
C THR A 692 -3.82 10.84 40.15
N SER A 693 -4.23 11.95 39.56
CA SER A 693 -5.16 11.96 38.43
C SER A 693 -4.43 11.36 37.22
N SER A 694 -5.01 10.33 36.62
CA SER A 694 -4.45 9.66 35.45
C SER A 694 -4.47 10.55 34.21
N VAL A 695 -3.32 11.06 33.86
CA VAL A 695 -3.06 11.55 32.50
C VAL A 695 -2.19 10.51 31.80
N THR A 696 -2.69 9.93 30.73
CA THR A 696 -1.96 9.01 29.86
C THR A 696 -0.84 9.75 29.15
N SER A 697 0.41 9.63 29.63
CA SER A 697 1.58 10.18 28.97
C SER A 697 2.24 9.13 28.08
N LYS A 698 2.37 9.44 26.78
CA LYS A 698 3.30 8.71 25.88
C LYS A 698 4.68 8.73 26.52
N LYS A 699 5.39 7.57 26.55
CA LYS A 699 6.79 7.52 26.96
C LYS A 699 7.62 8.44 26.10
N VAL A 700 8.29 9.40 26.72
CA VAL A 700 9.24 10.30 26.06
C VAL A 700 10.57 9.57 25.97
N GLY A 701 11.30 9.67 24.83
CA GLY A 701 12.68 9.15 24.71
C GLY A 701 13.62 9.85 25.70
N LEU A 702 14.86 9.40 25.80
CA LEU A 702 15.89 10.05 26.63
C LEU A 702 16.62 11.18 25.89
N ASP A 703 16.22 11.50 24.68
CA ASP A 703 16.81 12.53 23.83
C ASP A 703 15.77 13.31 23.04
N ILE A 704 16.03 14.62 22.85
CA ILE A 704 15.25 15.50 21.99
C ILE A 704 16.14 16.05 20.88
N ASN A 705 15.66 16.01 19.63
CA ASN A 705 16.39 16.51 18.47
C ASN A 705 15.78 17.85 18.01
N VAL A 706 16.59 18.91 18.09
CA VAL A 706 16.23 20.28 17.68
C VAL A 706 17.08 20.79 16.51
N ILE A 707 17.70 19.89 15.75
CA ILE A 707 18.50 20.25 14.57
C ILE A 707 17.57 20.82 13.49
N GLY A 708 17.94 21.99 12.95
CA GLY A 708 17.19 22.65 11.87
C GLY A 708 16.10 23.61 12.34
N LEU A 709 15.80 23.68 13.63
CA LEU A 709 14.87 24.64 14.20
C LEU A 709 15.55 26.00 14.40
N ASN A 710 14.76 27.07 14.37
CA ASN A 710 15.24 28.39 14.82
C ASN A 710 15.32 28.43 16.36
N THR A 711 15.98 29.47 16.92
CA THR A 711 16.24 29.54 18.37
C THR A 711 14.97 29.57 19.22
N GLU A 712 13.93 30.28 18.78
CA GLU A 712 12.66 30.38 19.52
C GLU A 712 11.87 29.10 19.50
N GLU A 713 11.82 28.44 18.35
CA GLU A 713 11.18 27.10 18.19
C GLU A 713 11.89 26.02 19.00
N ALA A 714 13.22 26.00 18.95
CA ALA A 714 14.02 25.06 19.73
C ALA A 714 13.82 25.22 21.24
N ILE A 715 13.76 26.44 21.75
CA ILE A 715 13.51 26.72 23.18
C ILE A 715 12.11 26.25 23.58
N ARG A 716 11.07 26.47 22.77
CA ARG A 716 9.70 26.00 23.07
C ARG A 716 9.63 24.47 23.10
N GLU A 717 10.21 23.80 22.14
CA GLU A 717 10.26 22.34 22.11
C GLU A 717 10.99 21.75 23.32
N ILE A 718 12.10 22.40 23.75
CA ILE A 718 12.85 22.00 24.95
C ILE A 718 12.02 22.24 26.22
N GLU A 719 11.28 23.34 26.32
CA GLU A 719 10.41 23.63 27.44
C GLU A 719 9.31 22.61 27.63
N ASP A 720 8.56 22.31 26.54
CA ASP A 720 7.54 21.27 26.52
C ASP A 720 8.12 19.86 26.81
N TYR A 721 9.38 19.63 26.43
CA TYR A 721 10.05 18.38 26.70
C TYR A 721 10.51 18.25 28.17
N ILE A 722 11.01 19.32 28.77
CA ILE A 722 11.35 19.37 30.20
C ILE A 722 10.14 19.05 31.06
N ASP A 723 8.95 19.60 30.73
CA ASP A 723 7.72 19.28 31.46
C ASP A 723 7.36 17.79 31.37
N LYS A 724 7.56 17.16 30.21
CA LYS A 724 7.35 15.72 30.03
C LYS A 724 8.39 14.88 30.79
N VAL A 725 9.65 15.31 30.82
CA VAL A 725 10.74 14.65 31.56
C VAL A 725 10.46 14.67 33.06
N ILE A 726 9.99 15.81 33.60
CA ILE A 726 9.57 15.97 35.00
C ILE A 726 8.41 15.02 35.34
N LEU A 727 7.39 14.97 34.47
CA LEU A 727 6.22 14.11 34.69
C LEU A 727 6.58 12.60 34.67
N GLN A 728 7.62 12.23 33.97
CA GLN A 728 8.08 10.81 33.89
C GLN A 728 9.20 10.46 34.89
N GLY A 729 9.72 11.45 35.61
CA GLY A 729 10.72 11.26 36.66
C GLY A 729 12.10 10.84 36.14
N TYR A 730 12.52 11.33 34.94
CA TYR A 730 13.87 11.09 34.46
C TYR A 730 14.87 12.07 35.09
N ASP A 731 15.99 11.56 35.54
CA ASP A 731 17.06 12.37 36.17
C ASP A 731 17.95 13.08 35.13
N THR A 732 18.01 12.53 33.89
CA THR A 732 18.87 13.07 32.83
C THR A 732 18.24 12.90 31.45
N PHE A 733 18.51 13.83 30.52
CA PHE A 733 18.17 13.72 29.10
C PHE A 733 19.17 14.48 28.21
N THR A 734 19.15 14.24 26.91
CA THR A 734 20.09 14.82 25.95
C THR A 734 19.39 15.68 24.92
N ILE A 735 19.89 16.88 24.66
CA ILE A 735 19.43 17.80 23.61
C ILE A 735 20.41 17.71 22.45
N ILE A 736 19.94 17.29 21.28
CA ILE A 736 20.74 17.18 20.04
C ILE A 736 20.47 18.42 19.17
N HIS A 737 21.43 19.34 19.11
CA HIS A 737 21.30 20.61 18.38
C HIS A 737 22.25 20.74 17.19
N GLY A 738 23.11 19.75 16.95
CA GLY A 738 24.08 19.76 15.85
C GLY A 738 25.27 20.69 16.08
N LEU A 739 26.24 20.64 15.17
CA LEU A 739 27.49 21.42 15.25
C LEU A 739 27.38 22.84 14.68
N GLY A 740 26.53 23.10 13.71
CA GLY A 740 26.23 24.37 13.03
C GLY A 740 27.12 25.57 13.36
N SER A 741 26.54 26.77 13.31
CA SER A 741 27.22 28.06 13.68
C SER A 741 27.44 28.22 15.19
N GLY A 742 26.97 27.32 16.02
CA GLY A 742 27.05 27.38 17.49
C GLY A 742 26.06 28.33 18.16
N ILE A 743 25.23 29.04 17.40
CA ILE A 743 24.25 30.01 17.92
C ILE A 743 23.18 29.25 18.73
N LEU A 744 22.68 28.14 18.22
CA LEU A 744 21.66 27.35 18.90
C LEU A 744 22.19 26.78 20.23
N ARG A 745 23.42 26.24 20.24
CA ARG A 745 24.07 25.73 21.44
C ARG A 745 24.22 26.86 22.52
N LYS A 746 24.61 28.07 22.12
CA LYS A 746 24.79 29.17 23.05
C LYS A 746 23.44 29.57 23.69
N ASN A 747 22.41 29.73 22.89
CA ASN A 747 21.09 30.16 23.35
C ASN A 747 20.40 29.08 24.21
N ILE A 748 20.54 27.79 23.85
CA ILE A 748 20.08 26.69 24.68
C ILE A 748 20.80 26.66 26.02
N GLY A 749 22.13 26.90 26.05
CA GLY A 749 22.90 26.95 27.29
C GLY A 749 22.46 28.14 28.20
N GLU A 750 22.17 29.29 27.64
CA GLU A 750 21.64 30.46 28.40
C GLU A 750 20.22 30.14 28.95
N TYR A 751 19.37 29.49 28.20
CA TYR A 751 18.04 29.06 28.64
C TYR A 751 18.12 28.03 29.78
N LEU A 752 18.94 26.98 29.63
CA LEU A 752 19.10 25.95 30.66
C LEU A 752 19.70 26.49 31.96
N LYS A 753 20.61 27.44 31.89
CA LYS A 753 21.20 28.13 33.07
C LYS A 753 20.16 28.85 33.92
N ASN A 754 19.12 29.37 33.28
CA ASN A 754 18.06 30.15 33.95
C ASN A 754 16.84 29.29 34.30
N ASN A 755 16.80 28.03 33.93
CA ASN A 755 15.70 27.14 34.19
C ASN A 755 15.74 26.56 35.61
N ARG A 756 14.68 26.73 36.38
CA ARG A 756 14.59 26.30 37.79
C ARG A 756 14.65 24.80 38.04
N TYR A 757 14.33 23.99 37.03
CA TYR A 757 14.23 22.53 37.12
C TYR A 757 15.52 21.83 36.70
N VAL A 758 16.49 22.53 36.13
CA VAL A 758 17.78 22.00 35.69
C VAL A 758 18.80 22.14 36.83
N ALA A 759 19.46 21.03 37.18
CA ALA A 759 20.54 21.00 38.17
C ALA A 759 21.87 21.36 37.53
N SER A 760 22.20 20.74 36.42
CA SER A 760 23.42 20.99 35.66
C SER A 760 23.25 20.65 34.17
N TYR A 761 24.12 21.18 33.32
CA TYR A 761 24.21 20.79 31.91
C TYR A 761 25.66 20.81 31.46
N ARG A 762 25.99 19.86 30.56
CA ARG A 762 27.31 19.70 29.98
C ARG A 762 27.28 19.34 28.50
N THR A 763 28.34 19.55 27.78
CA THR A 763 28.47 19.05 26.40
C THR A 763 28.53 17.52 26.41
N GLY A 764 27.91 16.86 25.45
CA GLY A 764 27.93 15.42 25.32
C GLY A 764 29.33 14.83 25.14
N GLY A 765 29.54 13.64 25.67
CA GLY A 765 30.79 12.85 25.50
C GLY A 765 30.87 12.20 24.11
N GLN A 766 31.92 11.42 23.83
CA GLN A 766 32.17 10.76 22.55
C GLN A 766 31.02 9.83 22.10
N ASN A 767 30.29 9.24 23.06
CA ASN A 767 29.13 8.36 22.78
C ASN A 767 27.75 9.06 22.97
N GLU A 768 27.74 10.34 23.30
CA GLU A 768 26.55 11.12 23.62
C GLU A 768 26.29 12.26 22.58
N GLY A 769 26.82 12.13 21.36
CA GLY A 769 26.68 13.12 20.29
C GLY A 769 27.74 14.23 20.28
N GLY A 770 28.73 14.20 21.19
CA GLY A 770 29.88 15.11 21.21
C GLY A 770 29.52 16.58 21.34
N MET A 771 30.19 17.47 20.59
CA MET A 771 29.95 18.90 20.59
C MET A 771 28.62 19.32 19.98
N GLY A 772 27.89 18.39 19.30
CA GLY A 772 26.58 18.60 18.72
C GLY A 772 25.41 18.31 19.67
N ALA A 773 25.69 17.89 20.90
CA ALA A 773 24.68 17.57 21.90
C ALA A 773 25.00 18.20 23.27
N THR A 774 23.95 18.44 24.06
CA THR A 774 24.04 18.94 25.45
C THR A 774 23.25 17.97 26.34
N VAL A 775 23.93 17.38 27.32
CA VAL A 775 23.33 16.53 28.36
C VAL A 775 22.88 17.42 29.51
N VAL A 776 21.62 17.23 29.92
CA VAL A 776 20.97 18.01 30.98
C VAL A 776 20.66 17.09 32.16
N GLU A 777 20.99 17.52 33.37
CA GLU A 777 20.62 16.87 34.63
C GLU A 777 19.50 17.65 35.30
N MET A 778 18.45 16.96 35.69
CA MET A 778 17.29 17.53 36.37
C MET A 778 17.52 17.61 37.88
N LYS A 779 16.81 18.52 38.59
CA LYS A 779 16.91 18.66 40.06
C LYS A 779 16.09 17.60 40.77
#